data_bb7717ccc72312f0fea68c959fefc51f
#
_entry.id   bb7717ccc72312f0fea68c959fefc51f
#
_cell.length_a   1.000
_cell.length_b   1.000
_cell.length_c   1.000
_cell.angle_alpha   90.00
_cell.angle_beta   90.00
_cell.angle_gamma   90.00
#
_symmetry.space_group_name_H-M   'P 1'
#
loop_
_entity.id
_entity.type
_entity.pdbx_description
1 polymer ?
#
loop_
_entity_poly.entity_id
_entity_poly.type
_entity_poly.pdbx_seq_one_letter_code
_entity_poly.pdbx_strand_id
1 'polypeptide(L)'
;EYFIDQLRSDGVVHLPRRVTNEIANNTRYEFYTQGGVIFATSRILVVDFLTDRIPANLITGILVYKAHRIIESCQEAFILRLYRQKNKQGFIKAFTDNAVAFNTGFCHVERVMKNLFVGKLYLWPRFHIAVHSFLEKHKPEVVEIHVAMTPAMLAIQTAILDILNACLRELKRYNPALEVEDLSLENAIAKPFDKTIRHYLDPLWHQLGAKTKSLVQDLKILRTLLLYLTQYDCVTFLNLLESLKASEKAFGENSGWLFLDSSTSMFVNARARVYRIADEKVNQKGKASGSEKRDVKKENELKRELVLESNPKWEALREVLKEIEEENKNSDNLGGPGQVLICASDDRACAQLREYIIAGAEAFLTRLYNKTFGKDEKAGEVWIKDKKAIKSKGNAKPDTGPQAKKAKLTASSKQNKHKKQQDRTILQMIGKPEEEKREEVEVEDNEELSGSQESNAEETIPEDFDVNLPSDCYYGIFKDPLTIIHPLQGCGDPYALTRVLHEVEPRYVVLYDAELTFVRQLEIYKASRPGKPLRQVYFLIYGGSTEEQRYLTALRKEKEAFEKLIREKASMVVPEEREGRNETNLDLLRDARPASVSADTRKAGGQEQKDVQQTVIVDMREFRSELPSLIHRRGIDIEPVTLEVGDYILTPDICVERKSVSDLIGSLNNGRLYAQCVSMCRYYKRPVLLIEFDPSKPFSLIPRGSLQPEISSNDVTSKLTLLTLHFPKLRILWCPSPHATAELFEELKQNRPQPDAETAMAITADSEILPESDKYNPGPQDFLLKMPGVNTKNCRALMTHVKSIADLVTLSKDELSKILGNAANATQLFEFIHLTYAEALAKGKSKR
;
A
#
# COMPACT_ATOMS: atom_id res chain seq x y z
N GLU A 1 3.88 22.72 -0.57
CA GLU A 1 3.44 23.61 -1.67
C GLU A 1 2.18 24.37 -1.28
N TYR A 2 1.07 23.73 -0.99
CA TYR A 2 -0.19 24.39 -0.65
C TYR A 2 -0.05 25.55 0.36
N PHE A 3 0.63 25.32 1.50
CA PHE A 3 0.82 26.38 2.49
C PHE A 3 1.71 27.52 2.00
N ILE A 4 2.70 27.22 1.18
CA ILE A 4 3.59 28.23 0.59
C ILE A 4 2.81 29.09 -0.41
N ASP A 5 2.00 28.46 -1.25
CA ASP A 5 1.20 29.14 -2.26
C ASP A 5 0.11 30.02 -1.61
N GLN A 6 -0.52 29.53 -0.55
CA GLN A 6 -1.49 30.33 0.20
C GLN A 6 -0.83 31.53 0.90
N LEU A 7 0.30 31.33 1.56
CA LEU A 7 1.04 32.44 2.20
C LEU A 7 1.53 33.46 1.17
N ARG A 8 1.89 32.99 -0.05
CA ARG A 8 2.25 33.88 -1.16
C ARG A 8 1.03 34.70 -1.62
N SER A 9 -0.15 34.07 -1.75
CA SER A 9 -1.38 34.79 -2.10
C SER A 9 -1.81 35.78 -1.04
N ASP A 10 -1.51 35.51 0.23
CA ASP A 10 -1.78 36.41 1.37
C ASP A 10 -0.73 37.54 1.49
N GLY A 11 0.25 37.60 0.59
CA GLY A 11 1.25 38.66 0.52
C GLY A 11 2.37 38.53 1.55
N VAL A 12 2.61 37.37 2.10
CA VAL A 12 3.70 37.13 3.05
C VAL A 12 5.05 37.18 2.34
N VAL A 13 5.92 38.08 2.78
CA VAL A 13 7.25 38.33 2.15
C VAL A 13 8.21 37.16 2.40
N HIS A 14 8.23 36.62 3.60
CA HIS A 14 9.14 35.54 3.99
C HIS A 14 8.43 34.18 3.94
N LEU A 15 8.52 33.52 2.81
CA LEU A 15 7.90 32.22 2.59
C LEU A 15 8.69 31.09 3.29
N PRO A 16 7.99 30.04 3.75
CA PRO A 16 8.64 28.84 4.28
C PRO A 16 9.54 28.17 3.24
N ARG A 17 10.67 27.62 3.71
CA ARG A 17 11.62 26.87 2.87
C ARG A 17 11.36 25.38 2.99
N ARG A 18 11.59 24.65 1.90
CA ARG A 18 11.52 23.19 1.88
C ARG A 18 12.94 22.61 1.96
N VAL A 19 13.12 21.63 2.84
CA VAL A 19 14.35 20.84 2.97
C VAL A 19 14.05 19.40 2.60
N THR A 20 14.52 18.99 1.41
CA THR A 20 14.39 17.65 0.83
C THR A 20 15.76 17.00 0.66
N ASN A 21 15.80 15.73 0.26
CA ASN A 21 17.02 14.98 -0.05
C ASN A 21 17.83 15.57 -1.22
N GLU A 22 17.20 16.36 -2.09
CA GLU A 22 17.84 17.01 -3.22
C GLU A 22 18.83 18.12 -2.81
N ILE A 23 18.68 18.67 -1.57
CA ILE A 23 19.48 19.78 -1.10
C ILE A 23 20.77 19.24 -0.45
N ALA A 24 21.91 19.73 -0.96
CA ALA A 24 23.21 19.38 -0.43
C ALA A 24 23.38 19.71 1.06
N ASN A 25 24.17 18.93 1.77
CA ASN A 25 24.34 19.02 3.23
C ASN A 25 24.76 20.43 3.69
N ASN A 26 25.67 21.11 2.98
CA ASN A 26 26.16 22.44 3.34
C ASN A 26 25.06 23.50 3.20
N THR A 27 24.28 23.44 2.14
CA THR A 27 23.16 24.35 1.88
C THR A 27 22.06 24.16 2.93
N ARG A 28 21.84 22.93 3.43
CA ARG A 28 20.88 22.67 4.51
C ARG A 28 21.29 23.38 5.81
N TYR A 29 22.57 23.31 6.16
CA TYR A 29 23.09 24.02 7.34
C TYR A 29 22.86 25.54 7.23
N GLU A 30 23.09 26.13 6.05
CA GLU A 30 22.80 27.54 5.81
C GLU A 30 21.32 27.87 5.99
N PHE A 31 20.42 27.03 5.50
CA PHE A 31 18.98 27.20 5.70
C PHE A 31 18.58 27.18 7.18
N TYR A 32 19.16 26.28 7.96
CA TYR A 32 18.90 26.21 9.40
C TYR A 32 19.42 27.45 10.16
N THR A 33 20.55 28.00 9.75
CA THR A 33 21.15 29.18 10.40
C THR A 33 20.50 30.50 9.99
N GLN A 34 20.00 30.60 8.74
CA GLN A 34 19.29 31.80 8.28
C GLN A 34 17.93 31.97 8.94
N GLY A 35 17.36 30.93 9.52
CA GLY A 35 16.09 30.96 10.23
C GLY A 35 14.87 31.04 9.32
N GLY A 36 13.72 31.42 9.90
CA GLY A 36 12.42 31.39 9.24
C GLY A 36 11.66 30.09 9.50
N VAL A 37 10.63 29.79 8.71
CA VAL A 37 9.86 28.55 8.80
C VAL A 37 10.42 27.55 7.78
N ILE A 38 10.66 26.33 8.22
CA ILE A 38 11.24 25.28 7.41
C ILE A 38 10.32 24.06 7.43
N PHE A 39 9.95 23.58 6.22
CA PHE A 39 9.34 22.27 6.02
C PHE A 39 10.43 21.26 5.71
N ALA A 40 10.67 20.32 6.60
CA ALA A 40 11.67 19.28 6.40
C ALA A 40 11.03 17.89 6.51
N THR A 41 11.56 16.94 5.75
CA THR A 41 11.13 15.54 5.87
C THR A 41 11.67 14.91 7.14
N SER A 42 10.89 14.04 7.78
CA SER A 42 11.26 13.41 9.05
C SER A 42 12.61 12.70 8.98
N ARG A 43 12.89 12.01 7.89
CA ARG A 43 14.16 11.29 7.69
C ARG A 43 15.38 12.19 7.72
N ILE A 44 15.31 13.34 7.03
CA ILE A 44 16.41 14.30 6.99
C ILE A 44 16.60 14.92 8.37
N LEU A 45 15.51 15.27 9.05
CA LEU A 45 15.59 15.84 10.39
C LEU A 45 16.25 14.89 11.40
N VAL A 46 15.91 13.59 11.37
CA VAL A 46 16.59 12.60 12.25
C VAL A 46 18.09 12.61 12.01
N VAL A 47 18.52 12.51 10.75
CA VAL A 47 19.94 12.47 10.39
C VAL A 47 20.64 13.76 10.78
N ASP A 48 20.07 14.91 10.46
CA ASP A 48 20.68 16.22 10.75
C ASP A 48 20.73 16.52 12.26
N PHE A 49 19.79 15.98 13.07
CA PHE A 49 19.86 16.03 14.53
C PHE A 49 20.93 15.10 15.11
N LEU A 50 21.10 13.90 14.56
CA LEU A 50 22.11 12.93 15.01
C LEU A 50 23.53 13.37 14.65
N THR A 51 23.70 14.00 13.48
CA THR A 51 25.02 14.51 13.03
C THR A 51 25.33 15.93 13.50
N ASP A 52 24.53 16.51 14.39
CA ASP A 52 24.68 17.87 14.91
C ASP A 52 24.74 18.98 13.84
N ARG A 53 24.19 18.71 12.65
CA ARG A 53 24.06 19.71 11.58
C ARG A 53 22.98 20.74 11.86
N ILE A 54 21.99 20.41 12.68
CA ILE A 54 20.97 21.35 13.12
C ILE A 54 21.41 21.98 14.43
N PRO A 55 21.59 23.30 14.48
CA PRO A 55 21.84 24.00 15.75
C PRO A 55 20.55 24.05 16.58
N ALA A 56 20.29 22.97 17.34
CA ALA A 56 19.03 22.78 18.06
C ALA A 56 18.68 23.99 18.97
N ASN A 57 19.69 24.69 19.50
CA ASN A 57 19.50 25.86 20.35
C ASN A 57 18.92 27.07 19.60
N LEU A 58 19.09 27.15 18.28
CA LEU A 58 18.54 28.21 17.43
C LEU A 58 17.08 27.91 17.01
N ILE A 59 16.61 26.69 17.17
CA ILE A 59 15.24 26.33 16.84
C ILE A 59 14.31 26.81 17.94
N THR A 60 13.49 27.81 17.61
CA THR A 60 12.51 28.39 18.55
C THR A 60 11.40 27.41 18.89
N GLY A 61 11.00 26.57 17.96
CA GLY A 61 9.98 25.53 18.20
C GLY A 61 9.71 24.62 17.02
N ILE A 62 8.96 23.56 17.28
CA ILE A 62 8.53 22.59 16.28
C ILE A 62 7.01 22.57 16.20
N LEU A 63 6.48 22.62 14.97
CA LEU A 63 5.08 22.45 14.64
C LEU A 63 4.86 21.03 14.08
N VAL A 64 4.01 20.24 14.72
CA VAL A 64 3.70 18.87 14.32
C VAL A 64 2.31 18.84 13.69
N TYR A 65 2.22 18.42 12.44
CA TYR A 65 0.97 18.24 11.72
C TYR A 65 0.49 16.81 11.77
N LYS A 66 -0.84 16.56 11.79
CA LYS A 66 -1.47 15.24 11.94
C LYS A 66 -0.99 14.49 13.20
N ALA A 67 -1.05 15.15 14.34
CA ALA A 67 -0.57 14.66 15.64
C ALA A 67 -1.16 13.31 16.07
N HIS A 68 -2.34 12.94 15.57
CA HIS A 68 -2.98 11.64 15.83
C HIS A 68 -2.19 10.44 15.29
N ARG A 69 -1.22 10.66 14.40
CA ARG A 69 -0.36 9.61 13.85
C ARG A 69 0.90 9.34 14.68
N ILE A 70 1.16 10.16 15.69
CA ILE A 70 2.39 10.08 16.47
C ILE A 70 2.29 8.94 17.49
N ILE A 71 3.01 7.88 17.21
CA ILE A 71 3.20 6.73 18.09
C ILE A 71 4.65 6.69 18.57
N GLU A 72 4.96 5.92 19.62
CA GLU A 72 6.30 5.84 20.20
C GLU A 72 7.37 5.37 19.21
N SER A 73 6.97 4.50 18.27
CA SER A 73 7.86 3.90 17.26
C SER A 73 8.10 4.77 16.03
N CYS A 74 7.41 5.92 15.86
CA CYS A 74 7.57 6.75 14.67
C CYS A 74 8.80 7.66 14.71
N GLN A 75 9.28 8.06 13.53
CA GLN A 75 10.44 8.94 13.37
C GLN A 75 10.23 10.31 14.04
N GLU A 76 9.01 10.84 13.95
CA GLU A 76 8.65 12.14 14.51
C GLU A 76 8.80 12.14 16.05
N ALA A 77 8.39 11.07 16.72
CA ALA A 77 8.60 10.94 18.18
C ALA A 77 10.09 10.91 18.52
N PHE A 78 10.90 10.25 17.70
CA PHE A 78 12.36 10.25 17.84
C PHE A 78 12.96 11.65 17.65
N ILE A 79 12.55 12.38 16.61
CA ILE A 79 12.97 13.77 16.37
C ILE A 79 12.66 14.67 17.56
N LEU A 80 11.44 14.59 18.09
CA LEU A 80 11.01 15.40 19.22
C LEU A 80 11.80 15.09 20.49
N ARG A 81 12.16 13.82 20.70
CA ARG A 81 13.03 13.39 21.78
C ARG A 81 14.45 13.96 21.61
N LEU A 82 15.06 13.86 20.43
CA LEU A 82 16.36 14.45 20.14
C LEU A 82 16.36 15.96 20.32
N TYR A 83 15.31 16.63 19.84
CA TYR A 83 15.14 18.06 20.02
C TYR A 83 15.06 18.43 21.49
N ARG A 84 14.22 17.74 22.30
CA ARG A 84 14.08 18.02 23.73
C ARG A 84 15.32 17.70 24.55
N GLN A 85 16.12 16.74 24.15
CA GLN A 85 17.42 16.48 24.76
C GLN A 85 18.37 17.67 24.63
N LYS A 86 18.39 18.32 23.45
CA LYS A 86 19.29 19.42 23.11
C LYS A 86 18.70 20.80 23.41
N ASN A 87 17.38 20.98 23.28
CA ASN A 87 16.70 22.27 23.53
C ASN A 87 15.55 22.12 24.53
N LYS A 88 15.74 22.68 25.71
CA LYS A 88 14.76 22.68 26.81
C LYS A 88 13.78 23.84 26.75
N GLN A 89 14.10 24.92 26.04
CA GLN A 89 13.34 26.17 26.04
C GLN A 89 12.34 26.26 24.90
N GLY A 90 12.63 25.68 23.74
CA GLY A 90 11.80 25.78 22.55
C GLY A 90 10.39 25.21 22.78
N PHE A 91 9.41 25.68 22.02
CA PHE A 91 8.05 25.18 22.12
C PHE A 91 7.83 23.96 21.18
N ILE A 92 6.86 23.12 21.53
CA ILE A 92 6.29 22.11 20.62
C ILE A 92 4.79 22.35 20.58
N LYS A 93 4.23 22.51 19.38
CA LYS A 93 2.79 22.62 19.15
C LYS A 93 2.37 21.58 18.11
N ALA A 94 1.29 20.88 18.41
CA ALA A 94 0.81 19.78 17.56
C ALA A 94 -0.65 20.02 17.18
N PHE A 95 -0.99 19.70 15.94
CA PHE A 95 -2.30 19.93 15.37
C PHE A 95 -2.87 18.64 14.77
N THR A 96 -4.17 18.47 14.90
CA THR A 96 -4.89 17.36 14.31
C THR A 96 -6.32 17.78 13.92
N ASP A 97 -6.80 17.24 12.82
CA ASP A 97 -8.15 17.39 12.31
C ASP A 97 -9.03 16.16 12.56
N ASN A 98 -8.47 15.11 13.16
CA ASN A 98 -9.12 13.82 13.33
C ASN A 98 -9.33 13.46 14.81
N ALA A 99 -10.44 13.91 15.39
CA ALA A 99 -10.83 13.57 16.76
C ALA A 99 -11.17 12.07 16.93
N VAL A 100 -11.75 11.44 15.91
CA VAL A 100 -12.17 10.04 15.96
C VAL A 100 -10.99 9.09 16.11
N ALA A 101 -9.81 9.45 15.61
CA ALA A 101 -8.60 8.64 15.74
C ALA A 101 -8.19 8.40 17.21
N PHE A 102 -8.57 9.28 18.13
CA PHE A 102 -8.30 9.13 19.55
C PHE A 102 -9.32 8.29 20.31
N ASN A 103 -10.42 7.89 19.65
CA ASN A 103 -11.49 7.12 20.30
C ASN A 103 -11.14 5.65 20.51
N THR A 104 -10.19 5.11 19.75
CA THR A 104 -9.76 3.71 19.82
C THR A 104 -8.63 3.54 20.84
N GLY A 105 -8.76 2.55 21.71
CA GLY A 105 -7.75 2.19 22.71
C GLY A 105 -7.86 2.96 24.02
N PHE A 106 -7.10 2.50 25.03
CA PHE A 106 -7.06 3.10 26.36
C PHE A 106 -5.98 4.18 26.44
N CYS A 107 -6.31 5.34 27.04
CA CYS A 107 -5.39 6.47 27.27
C CYS A 107 -4.61 6.88 26.01
N HIS A 108 -5.24 6.82 24.83
CA HIS A 108 -4.54 7.13 23.57
C HIS A 108 -4.07 8.58 23.51
N VAL A 109 -4.88 9.53 23.96
CA VAL A 109 -4.53 10.96 24.02
C VAL A 109 -3.31 11.18 24.88
N GLU A 110 -3.28 10.57 26.07
CA GLU A 110 -2.17 10.70 27.00
C GLU A 110 -0.85 10.20 26.43
N ARG A 111 -0.88 9.05 25.74
CA ARG A 111 0.30 8.49 25.06
C ARG A 111 0.81 9.39 23.94
N VAL A 112 -0.09 9.91 23.10
CA VAL A 112 0.28 10.85 22.04
C VAL A 112 0.87 12.15 22.63
N MET A 113 0.24 12.72 23.66
CA MET A 113 0.77 13.92 24.35
C MET A 113 2.15 13.65 24.96
N LYS A 114 2.38 12.45 25.50
CA LYS A 114 3.68 12.04 26.04
C LYS A 114 4.75 12.03 24.94
N ASN A 115 4.47 11.39 23.81
CA ASN A 115 5.40 11.30 22.68
C ASN A 115 5.68 12.67 22.03
N LEU A 116 4.72 13.60 22.13
CA LEU A 116 4.85 14.97 21.65
C LEU A 116 5.54 15.93 22.63
N PHE A 117 5.77 15.54 23.87
CA PHE A 117 6.25 16.42 24.92
C PHE A 117 5.39 17.67 25.12
N VAL A 118 4.06 17.53 25.11
CA VAL A 118 3.10 18.61 25.31
C VAL A 118 2.25 18.38 26.55
N GLY A 119 2.04 19.45 27.33
CA GLY A 119 1.29 19.41 28.60
C GLY A 119 -0.16 19.90 28.49
N LYS A 120 -0.55 20.58 27.40
CA LYS A 120 -1.87 21.19 27.25
C LYS A 120 -2.62 20.66 26.05
N LEU A 121 -3.89 20.33 26.26
CA LEU A 121 -4.81 19.88 25.21
C LEU A 121 -5.88 20.96 24.97
N TYR A 122 -6.01 21.40 23.72
CA TYR A 122 -7.05 22.33 23.27
C TYR A 122 -8.01 21.59 22.34
N LEU A 123 -9.32 21.70 22.63
CA LEU A 123 -10.38 21.05 21.86
C LEU A 123 -11.27 22.12 21.23
N TRP A 124 -11.46 22.04 19.92
CA TRP A 124 -12.26 22.95 19.13
C TRP A 124 -13.35 22.20 18.35
N PRO A 125 -14.32 21.56 19.04
CA PRO A 125 -15.43 20.89 18.37
C PRO A 125 -16.32 21.89 17.65
N ARG A 126 -17.07 21.40 16.62
CA ARG A 126 -18.05 22.21 15.87
C ARG A 126 -19.10 22.87 16.79
N PHE A 127 -19.46 22.21 17.90
CA PHE A 127 -20.41 22.70 18.90
C PHE A 127 -19.82 23.64 19.95
N HIS A 128 -18.51 23.95 19.88
CA HIS A 128 -17.91 24.98 20.76
C HIS A 128 -18.53 26.35 20.45
N ILE A 129 -18.92 27.10 21.46
CA ILE A 129 -19.69 28.34 21.31
C ILE A 129 -19.05 29.32 20.32
N ALA A 130 -17.74 29.56 20.43
CA ALA A 130 -17.03 30.47 19.53
C ALA A 130 -16.98 29.93 18.08
N VAL A 131 -16.78 28.64 17.90
CA VAL A 131 -16.74 28.00 16.56
C VAL A 131 -18.13 28.02 15.95
N HIS A 132 -19.12 27.59 16.70
CA HIS A 132 -20.51 27.56 16.24
C HIS A 132 -21.01 28.95 15.86
N SER A 133 -20.86 29.96 16.72
CA SER A 133 -21.32 31.31 16.44
C SER A 133 -20.63 31.94 15.23
N PHE A 134 -19.34 31.63 15.02
CA PHE A 134 -18.60 32.12 13.85
C PHE A 134 -19.06 31.46 12.55
N LEU A 135 -19.23 30.15 12.54
CA LEU A 135 -19.67 29.41 11.36
C LEU A 135 -21.13 29.73 10.98
N GLU A 136 -22.04 29.94 11.95
CA GLU A 136 -23.41 30.33 11.70
C GLU A 136 -23.55 31.72 11.04
N LYS A 137 -22.66 32.68 11.39
CA LYS A 137 -22.61 33.98 10.74
C LYS A 137 -22.29 33.93 9.24
N HIS A 138 -21.57 32.90 8.83
CA HIS A 138 -21.06 32.75 7.45
C HIS A 138 -21.62 31.50 6.78
N LYS A 139 -22.77 30.99 7.25
CA LYS A 139 -23.39 29.80 6.69
C LYS A 139 -23.84 30.06 5.24
N PRO A 140 -23.46 29.21 4.27
CA PRO A 140 -24.06 29.25 2.94
C PRO A 140 -25.52 28.76 2.99
N GLU A 141 -26.32 29.11 2.01
CA GLU A 141 -27.62 28.50 1.84
C GLU A 141 -27.44 27.02 1.45
N VAL A 142 -28.05 26.12 2.22
CA VAL A 142 -27.97 24.68 1.98
C VAL A 142 -29.31 24.14 1.56
N VAL A 143 -29.38 23.54 0.39
CA VAL A 143 -30.56 22.87 -0.15
C VAL A 143 -30.36 21.37 -0.05
N GLU A 144 -31.09 20.73 0.85
CA GLU A 144 -31.04 19.26 1.02
C GLU A 144 -32.06 18.59 0.09
N ILE A 145 -31.58 17.72 -0.79
CA ILE A 145 -32.40 16.99 -1.75
C ILE A 145 -32.37 15.49 -1.40
N HIS A 146 -33.46 15.03 -0.83
CA HIS A 146 -33.68 13.61 -0.53
C HIS A 146 -34.22 12.90 -1.77
N VAL A 147 -33.37 12.12 -2.41
CA VAL A 147 -33.70 11.33 -3.60
C VAL A 147 -34.26 9.97 -3.17
N ALA A 148 -35.39 9.57 -3.71
CA ALA A 148 -35.97 8.24 -3.44
C ALA A 148 -35.19 7.16 -4.21
N MET A 149 -34.85 6.06 -3.52
CA MET A 149 -34.31 4.86 -4.18
C MET A 149 -35.40 4.15 -4.98
N THR A 150 -35.03 3.50 -6.08
CA THR A 150 -35.97 2.65 -6.82
C THR A 150 -36.34 1.42 -5.99
N PRO A 151 -37.54 0.82 -6.22
CA PRO A 151 -37.93 -0.41 -5.49
C PRO A 151 -36.93 -1.55 -5.63
N ALA A 152 -36.25 -1.68 -6.79
CA ALA A 152 -35.21 -2.66 -7.02
C ALA A 152 -33.95 -2.36 -6.20
N MET A 153 -33.53 -1.09 -6.11
CA MET A 153 -32.40 -0.67 -5.26
C MET A 153 -32.69 -0.95 -3.78
N LEU A 154 -33.89 -0.65 -3.29
CA LEU A 154 -34.32 -0.93 -1.92
C LEU A 154 -34.28 -2.44 -1.63
N ALA A 155 -34.79 -3.27 -2.53
CA ALA A 155 -34.77 -4.74 -2.38
C ALA A 155 -33.33 -5.27 -2.33
N ILE A 156 -32.43 -4.74 -3.16
CA ILE A 156 -31.01 -5.11 -3.16
C ILE A 156 -30.36 -4.67 -1.85
N GLN A 157 -30.57 -3.44 -1.41
CA GLN A 157 -30.04 -2.92 -0.15
C GLN A 157 -30.45 -3.77 1.04
N THR A 158 -31.73 -4.09 1.13
CA THR A 158 -32.28 -4.93 2.22
C THR A 158 -31.65 -6.32 2.19
N ALA A 159 -31.56 -6.94 1.01
CA ALA A 159 -30.92 -8.25 0.86
C ALA A 159 -29.46 -8.24 1.31
N ILE A 160 -28.67 -7.22 0.93
CA ILE A 160 -27.27 -7.13 1.37
C ILE A 160 -27.17 -6.90 2.89
N LEU A 161 -28.04 -6.09 3.47
CA LEU A 161 -28.07 -5.86 4.92
C LEU A 161 -28.43 -7.13 5.70
N ASP A 162 -29.36 -7.95 5.20
CA ASP A 162 -29.70 -9.23 5.79
C ASP A 162 -28.51 -10.20 5.78
N ILE A 163 -27.82 -10.29 4.64
CA ILE A 163 -26.61 -11.11 4.50
C ILE A 163 -25.51 -10.62 5.44
N LEU A 164 -25.28 -9.32 5.50
CA LEU A 164 -24.28 -8.70 6.37
C LEU A 164 -24.59 -8.98 7.85
N ASN A 165 -25.84 -8.88 8.24
CA ASN A 165 -26.28 -9.21 9.60
C ASN A 165 -26.10 -10.71 9.93
N ALA A 166 -26.36 -11.60 8.97
CA ALA A 166 -26.08 -13.02 9.11
C ALA A 166 -24.60 -13.31 9.31
N CYS A 167 -23.72 -12.69 8.49
CA CYS A 167 -22.27 -12.81 8.63
C CYS A 167 -21.76 -12.27 9.97
N LEU A 168 -22.29 -11.15 10.46
CA LEU A 168 -21.94 -10.60 11.77
C LEU A 168 -22.34 -11.52 12.91
N ARG A 169 -23.53 -12.12 12.85
CA ARG A 169 -23.98 -13.10 13.85
C ARG A 169 -23.09 -14.34 13.88
N GLU A 170 -22.69 -14.84 12.72
CA GLU A 170 -21.75 -15.95 12.63
C GLU A 170 -20.37 -15.57 13.16
N LEU A 171 -19.87 -14.39 12.82
CA LEU A 171 -18.58 -13.89 13.30
C LEU A 171 -18.55 -13.82 14.83
N LYS A 172 -19.62 -13.29 15.46
CA LYS A 172 -19.79 -13.28 16.92
C LYS A 172 -19.82 -14.68 17.53
N ARG A 173 -20.49 -15.61 16.86
CA ARG A 173 -20.58 -17.01 17.31
C ARG A 173 -19.23 -17.71 17.35
N TYR A 174 -18.39 -17.45 16.35
CA TYR A 174 -17.04 -18.04 16.29
C TYR A 174 -16.01 -17.34 17.18
N ASN A 175 -16.26 -16.08 17.55
CA ASN A 175 -15.32 -15.28 18.32
C ASN A 175 -16.04 -14.56 19.47
N PRO A 176 -16.39 -15.26 20.55
CA PRO A 176 -17.14 -14.69 21.67
C PRO A 176 -16.36 -13.66 22.49
N ALA A 177 -15.03 -13.62 22.33
CA ALA A 177 -14.15 -12.64 22.97
C ALA A 177 -14.20 -11.24 22.33
N LEU A 178 -14.84 -11.09 21.16
CA LEU A 178 -15.01 -9.78 20.52
C LEU A 178 -16.11 -8.99 21.24
N GLU A 179 -15.82 -7.72 21.56
CA GLU A 179 -16.80 -6.83 22.17
C GLU A 179 -18.03 -6.67 21.27
N VAL A 180 -19.18 -6.97 21.84
CA VAL A 180 -20.45 -7.08 21.09
C VAL A 180 -20.91 -5.71 20.56
N GLU A 181 -20.56 -4.61 21.23
CA GLU A 181 -20.99 -3.26 20.88
C GLU A 181 -20.39 -2.77 19.56
N ASP A 182 -19.13 -3.08 19.30
CA ASP A 182 -18.44 -2.67 18.07
C ASP A 182 -18.88 -3.44 16.82
N LEU A 183 -19.43 -4.64 17.00
CA LEU A 183 -19.93 -5.48 15.92
C LEU A 183 -21.43 -5.28 15.63
N SER A 184 -21.94 -4.08 15.75
CA SER A 184 -23.31 -3.73 15.36
C SER A 184 -23.43 -3.54 13.84
N LEU A 185 -24.64 -3.67 13.30
CA LEU A 185 -24.92 -3.42 11.88
C LEU A 185 -24.59 -1.98 11.49
N GLU A 186 -24.89 -1.01 12.36
CA GLU A 186 -24.57 0.41 12.15
C GLU A 186 -23.07 0.64 12.04
N ASN A 187 -22.29 0.02 12.92
CA ASN A 187 -20.83 0.11 12.85
C ASN A 187 -20.26 -0.59 11.62
N ALA A 188 -20.87 -1.73 11.23
CA ALA A 188 -20.46 -2.47 10.03
C ALA A 188 -20.61 -1.67 8.74
N ILE A 189 -21.59 -0.78 8.65
CA ILE A 189 -21.81 0.10 7.50
C ILE A 189 -20.82 1.29 7.51
N ALA A 190 -20.33 1.71 8.67
CA ALA A 190 -19.46 2.87 8.82
C ALA A 190 -18.05 2.65 8.25
N LYS A 191 -17.42 3.72 7.70
CA LYS A 191 -16.06 3.67 7.12
C LYS A 191 -15.00 3.07 8.05
N PRO A 192 -14.90 3.38 9.34
CA PRO A 192 -13.84 2.91 10.23
C PRO A 192 -13.95 1.42 10.64
N PHE A 193 -15.01 0.71 10.23
CA PHE A 193 -15.25 -0.67 10.66
C PHE A 193 -14.10 -1.64 10.32
N ASP A 194 -13.48 -1.50 9.15
CA ASP A 194 -12.35 -2.34 8.77
C ASP A 194 -11.14 -2.13 9.69
N LYS A 195 -10.89 -0.88 10.11
CA LYS A 195 -9.82 -0.56 11.08
C LYS A 195 -10.14 -1.15 12.45
N THR A 196 -11.40 -1.07 12.87
CA THR A 196 -11.87 -1.65 14.14
C THR A 196 -11.71 -3.17 14.13
N ILE A 197 -12.17 -3.85 13.07
CA ILE A 197 -12.00 -5.30 12.93
C ILE A 197 -10.52 -5.71 12.92
N ARG A 198 -9.67 -5.00 12.18
CA ARG A 198 -8.24 -5.29 12.19
C ARG A 198 -7.64 -5.12 13.57
N HIS A 199 -7.95 -4.04 14.26
CA HIS A 199 -7.44 -3.80 15.62
C HIS A 199 -7.71 -4.97 16.57
N TYR A 200 -8.90 -5.58 16.49
CA TYR A 200 -9.25 -6.73 17.33
C TYR A 200 -8.72 -8.06 16.82
N LEU A 201 -8.69 -8.27 15.51
CA LEU A 201 -8.40 -9.58 14.93
C LEU A 201 -6.94 -9.77 14.50
N ASP A 202 -6.21 -8.72 14.14
CA ASP A 202 -4.82 -8.84 13.67
C ASP A 202 -3.90 -9.48 14.70
N PRO A 203 -3.96 -9.15 16.00
CA PRO A 203 -3.15 -9.84 17.03
C PRO A 203 -3.45 -11.34 17.13
N LEU A 204 -4.68 -11.73 16.84
CA LEU A 204 -5.17 -13.10 16.93
C LEU A 204 -5.26 -13.80 15.56
N TRP A 205 -4.91 -13.11 14.47
CA TRP A 205 -5.14 -13.55 13.09
C TRP A 205 -4.60 -14.95 12.80
N HIS A 206 -3.47 -15.29 13.40
CA HIS A 206 -2.84 -16.60 13.26
C HIS A 206 -3.60 -17.73 13.94
N GLN A 207 -4.38 -17.42 14.99
CA GLN A 207 -5.19 -18.38 15.76
C GLN A 207 -6.59 -18.54 15.18
N LEU A 208 -7.03 -17.57 14.34
CA LEU A 208 -8.36 -17.58 13.75
C LEU A 208 -8.53 -18.73 12.76
N GLY A 209 -9.66 -19.41 12.84
CA GLY A 209 -10.05 -20.45 11.89
C GLY A 209 -10.27 -19.90 10.48
N ALA A 210 -10.16 -20.76 9.47
CA ALA A 210 -10.38 -20.40 8.08
C ALA A 210 -11.76 -19.76 7.85
N LYS A 211 -12.79 -20.24 8.56
CA LYS A 211 -14.16 -19.70 8.47
C LYS A 211 -14.26 -18.24 8.97
N THR A 212 -13.59 -17.88 10.05
CA THR A 212 -13.56 -16.50 10.55
C THR A 212 -12.89 -15.57 9.54
N LYS A 213 -11.79 -16.01 8.92
CA LYS A 213 -11.09 -15.25 7.89
C LYS A 213 -11.94 -15.02 6.65
N SER A 214 -12.66 -16.06 6.21
CA SER A 214 -13.64 -15.96 5.11
C SER A 214 -14.76 -14.98 5.46
N LEU A 215 -15.33 -15.03 6.66
CA LEU A 215 -16.38 -14.10 7.09
C LEU A 215 -15.93 -12.64 7.11
N VAL A 216 -14.69 -12.36 7.53
CA VAL A 216 -14.13 -11.00 7.49
C VAL A 216 -13.98 -10.52 6.04
N GLN A 217 -13.58 -11.39 5.13
CA GLN A 217 -13.51 -11.11 3.70
C GLN A 217 -14.90 -10.84 3.12
N ASP A 218 -15.87 -11.69 3.45
CA ASP A 218 -17.27 -11.55 3.01
C ASP A 218 -17.87 -10.22 3.46
N LEU A 219 -17.62 -9.81 4.71
CA LEU A 219 -18.04 -8.50 5.23
C LEU A 219 -17.47 -7.34 4.41
N LYS A 220 -16.20 -7.40 4.01
CA LYS A 220 -15.60 -6.37 3.14
C LYS A 220 -16.29 -6.31 1.78
N ILE A 221 -16.53 -7.47 1.16
CA ILE A 221 -17.21 -7.57 -0.14
C ILE A 221 -18.61 -6.98 -0.06
N LEU A 222 -19.41 -7.38 0.94
CA LEU A 222 -20.79 -6.90 1.13
C LEU A 222 -20.85 -5.39 1.36
N ARG A 223 -19.92 -4.82 2.12
CA ARG A 223 -19.80 -3.36 2.30
C ARG A 223 -19.48 -2.65 1.00
N THR A 224 -18.59 -3.22 0.19
CA THR A 224 -18.26 -2.68 -1.13
C THR A 224 -19.48 -2.72 -2.06
N LEU A 225 -20.27 -3.79 -2.01
CA LEU A 225 -21.54 -3.88 -2.77
C LEU A 225 -22.55 -2.80 -2.38
N LEU A 226 -22.67 -2.47 -1.08
CA LEU A 226 -23.51 -1.35 -0.63
C LEU A 226 -23.04 0.00 -1.17
N LEU A 227 -21.72 0.20 -1.26
CA LEU A 227 -21.14 1.40 -1.88
C LEU A 227 -21.47 1.46 -3.38
N TYR A 228 -21.21 0.38 -4.10
CA TYR A 228 -21.46 0.30 -5.54
C TYR A 228 -22.94 0.52 -5.91
N LEU A 229 -23.87 0.06 -5.06
CA LEU A 229 -25.30 0.24 -5.29
C LEU A 229 -25.72 1.70 -5.34
N THR A 230 -25.11 2.55 -4.50
CA THR A 230 -25.46 3.97 -4.38
C THR A 230 -24.61 4.89 -5.26
N GLN A 231 -23.36 4.52 -5.55
CA GLN A 231 -22.39 5.35 -6.25
C GLN A 231 -22.34 5.12 -7.77
N TYR A 232 -22.63 3.87 -8.22
CA TYR A 232 -22.46 3.51 -9.63
C TYR A 232 -23.76 3.09 -10.29
N ASP A 233 -23.70 2.99 -11.61
CA ASP A 233 -24.82 2.57 -12.46
C ASP A 233 -25.18 1.09 -12.31
N CYS A 234 -26.35 0.71 -12.85
CA CYS A 234 -26.88 -0.66 -12.74
C CYS A 234 -26.03 -1.69 -13.51
N VAL A 235 -25.40 -1.30 -14.62
CA VAL A 235 -24.57 -2.19 -15.45
C VAL A 235 -23.27 -2.52 -14.74
N THR A 236 -22.61 -1.51 -14.18
CA THR A 236 -21.37 -1.68 -13.37
C THR A 236 -21.63 -2.54 -12.14
N PHE A 237 -22.75 -2.31 -11.45
CA PHE A 237 -23.13 -3.10 -10.29
C PHE A 237 -23.38 -4.58 -10.66
N LEU A 238 -24.13 -4.85 -11.74
CA LEU A 238 -24.38 -6.21 -12.19
C LEU A 238 -23.09 -6.93 -12.63
N ASN A 239 -22.21 -6.22 -13.35
CA ASN A 239 -20.91 -6.78 -13.76
C ASN A 239 -20.05 -7.20 -12.55
N LEU A 240 -20.02 -6.39 -11.50
CA LEU A 240 -19.31 -6.75 -10.25
C LEU A 240 -19.91 -8.02 -9.64
N LEU A 241 -21.25 -8.12 -9.55
CA LEU A 241 -21.90 -9.30 -8.99
C LEU A 241 -21.64 -10.57 -9.81
N GLU A 242 -21.67 -10.49 -11.13
CA GLU A 242 -21.41 -11.63 -12.00
C GLU A 242 -19.93 -12.06 -11.95
N SER A 243 -19.02 -11.10 -11.84
CA SER A 243 -17.60 -11.36 -11.64
C SER A 243 -17.32 -12.07 -10.31
N LEU A 244 -17.97 -11.63 -9.21
CA LEU A 244 -17.88 -12.29 -7.91
C LEU A 244 -18.37 -13.74 -7.98
N LYS A 245 -19.51 -13.98 -8.64
CA LYS A 245 -20.06 -15.34 -8.82
C LYS A 245 -19.18 -16.23 -9.71
N ALA A 246 -18.53 -15.66 -10.71
CA ALA A 246 -17.62 -16.39 -11.58
C ALA A 246 -16.32 -16.78 -10.87
N SER A 247 -15.72 -15.86 -10.07
CA SER A 247 -14.50 -16.16 -9.32
C SER A 247 -14.73 -17.23 -8.27
N GLU A 248 -15.83 -17.21 -7.54
CA GLU A 248 -16.14 -18.30 -6.59
C GLU A 248 -16.32 -19.68 -7.23
N LYS A 249 -16.93 -19.73 -8.40
CA LYS A 249 -17.03 -20.99 -9.16
C LYS A 249 -15.68 -21.50 -9.61
N ALA A 250 -14.74 -20.61 -9.94
CA ALA A 250 -13.41 -20.98 -10.42
C ALA A 250 -12.49 -21.47 -9.28
N PHE A 251 -12.60 -20.89 -8.08
CA PHE A 251 -11.67 -21.15 -6.96
C PHE A 251 -12.20 -22.16 -5.95
N GLY A 252 -13.49 -22.54 -6.01
CA GLY A 252 -14.11 -23.49 -5.07
C GLY A 252 -14.17 -22.98 -3.63
N GLU A 253 -13.96 -21.70 -3.42
CA GLU A 253 -14.17 -21.06 -2.12
C GLU A 253 -15.66 -20.87 -1.88
N ASN A 254 -16.22 -21.68 -0.99
CA ASN A 254 -17.63 -21.61 -0.63
C ASN A 254 -17.86 -20.44 0.34
N SER A 255 -18.00 -19.22 -0.16
CA SER A 255 -18.58 -18.12 0.63
C SER A 255 -20.03 -18.47 0.96
N GLY A 256 -20.27 -18.80 2.22
CA GLY A 256 -21.58 -19.31 2.66
C GLY A 256 -22.75 -18.38 2.40
N TRP A 257 -22.50 -17.07 2.23
CA TRP A 257 -23.53 -16.07 1.99
C TRP A 257 -24.20 -16.19 0.60
N LEU A 258 -23.50 -16.73 -0.41
CA LEU A 258 -24.07 -16.90 -1.76
C LEU A 258 -25.25 -17.89 -1.81
N PHE A 259 -25.34 -18.77 -0.83
CA PHE A 259 -26.42 -19.77 -0.76
C PHE A 259 -27.65 -19.29 0.03
N LEU A 260 -27.62 -18.07 0.55
CA LEU A 260 -28.77 -17.49 1.26
C LEU A 260 -29.85 -17.04 0.26
N ASP A 261 -31.13 -17.14 0.66
CA ASP A 261 -32.26 -16.67 -0.16
C ASP A 261 -32.16 -15.18 -0.49
N SER A 262 -31.64 -14.37 0.46
CA SER A 262 -31.35 -12.95 0.25
C SER A 262 -30.37 -12.71 -0.90
N SER A 263 -29.37 -13.58 -1.08
CA SER A 263 -28.45 -13.48 -2.22
C SER A 263 -29.16 -13.70 -3.55
N THR A 264 -30.04 -14.70 -3.61
CA THR A 264 -30.84 -14.94 -4.81
C THR A 264 -31.69 -13.72 -5.13
N SER A 265 -32.35 -13.13 -4.16
CA SER A 265 -33.13 -11.88 -4.31
C SER A 265 -32.27 -10.74 -4.84
N MET A 266 -31.08 -10.54 -4.30
CA MET A 266 -30.11 -9.53 -4.75
C MET A 266 -29.75 -9.71 -6.23
N PHE A 267 -29.39 -10.93 -6.67
CA PHE A 267 -29.03 -11.21 -8.05
C PHE A 267 -30.21 -11.02 -9.03
N VAL A 268 -31.42 -11.44 -8.63
CA VAL A 268 -32.63 -11.28 -9.45
C VAL A 268 -32.95 -9.80 -9.65
N ASN A 269 -32.98 -9.00 -8.59
CA ASN A 269 -33.25 -7.57 -8.67
C ASN A 269 -32.15 -6.81 -9.41
N ALA A 270 -30.86 -7.16 -9.22
CA ALA A 270 -29.77 -6.54 -9.96
C ALA A 270 -29.88 -6.78 -11.48
N ARG A 271 -30.25 -7.98 -11.89
CA ARG A 271 -30.51 -8.29 -13.31
C ARG A 271 -31.73 -7.54 -13.83
N ALA A 272 -32.81 -7.50 -13.06
CA ALA A 272 -34.05 -6.82 -13.46
C ALA A 272 -33.87 -5.34 -13.73
N ARG A 273 -32.86 -4.69 -13.11
CA ARG A 273 -32.46 -3.29 -13.38
C ARG A 273 -31.78 -3.14 -14.74
N VAL A 274 -31.14 -4.17 -15.25
CA VAL A 274 -30.37 -4.10 -16.51
C VAL A 274 -31.15 -4.69 -17.69
N TYR A 275 -31.72 -5.89 -17.52
CA TYR A 275 -32.50 -6.57 -18.56
C TYR A 275 -33.58 -7.47 -17.98
N ARG A 276 -34.64 -7.69 -18.75
CA ARG A 276 -35.69 -8.68 -18.50
C ARG A 276 -35.58 -9.82 -19.52
N ILE A 277 -35.92 -11.00 -19.10
CA ILE A 277 -36.02 -12.16 -19.98
C ILE A 277 -37.47 -12.19 -20.50
N ALA A 278 -37.68 -11.94 -21.78
CA ALA A 278 -38.99 -12.01 -22.39
C ALA A 278 -39.38 -13.49 -22.57
N ASP A 279 -40.36 -13.98 -21.81
CA ASP A 279 -41.03 -15.22 -22.08
C ASP A 279 -41.94 -15.01 -23.30
N GLU A 280 -41.57 -15.55 -24.45
CA GLU A 280 -42.52 -15.66 -25.57
C GLU A 280 -43.66 -16.57 -25.15
N LYS A 281 -44.72 -16.02 -24.54
CA LYS A 281 -46.02 -16.68 -24.48
C LYS A 281 -46.51 -16.84 -25.91
N VAL A 282 -46.38 -18.07 -26.41
CA VAL A 282 -46.97 -18.52 -27.67
C VAL A 282 -48.43 -18.15 -27.68
N ASN A 283 -48.83 -17.15 -28.46
CA ASN A 283 -50.22 -16.88 -28.83
C ASN A 283 -50.67 -17.98 -29.81
N GLN A 284 -50.96 -19.16 -29.26
CA GLN A 284 -51.72 -20.17 -30.01
C GLN A 284 -53.20 -19.87 -29.88
N LYS A 285 -53.72 -19.10 -30.83
CA LYS A 285 -55.12 -19.19 -31.28
C LYS A 285 -55.09 -19.37 -32.78
N GLY A 286 -55.41 -20.55 -33.23
CA GLY A 286 -56.00 -20.79 -34.57
C GLY A 286 -55.32 -21.80 -35.43
N LYS A 287 -55.98 -22.97 -35.49
CA LYS A 287 -56.12 -23.95 -36.59
C LYS A 287 -55.26 -25.20 -36.55
N ALA A 288 -56.00 -26.23 -36.18
CA ALA A 288 -55.67 -27.65 -36.43
C ALA A 288 -55.51 -27.98 -37.92
N SER A 289 -54.46 -28.74 -38.23
CA SER A 289 -54.50 -29.96 -39.01
C SER A 289 -53.11 -30.34 -39.52
N GLY A 290 -52.73 -31.63 -39.40
CA GLY A 290 -51.64 -32.18 -40.15
C GLY A 290 -50.45 -32.70 -39.37
N SER A 291 -50.48 -34.03 -39.15
CA SER A 291 -49.39 -34.84 -38.69
C SER A 291 -48.05 -34.56 -39.37
N GLU A 292 -46.99 -34.40 -38.61
CA GLU A 292 -45.65 -34.99 -38.88
C GLU A 292 -44.75 -34.80 -37.68
N LYS A 293 -44.26 -35.96 -37.18
CA LYS A 293 -43.20 -36.00 -36.13
C LYS A 293 -41.89 -35.47 -36.75
N ARG A 294 -41.40 -34.38 -36.26
CA ARG A 294 -40.00 -34.01 -36.45
C ARG A 294 -39.44 -33.48 -35.15
N ASP A 295 -38.37 -34.11 -34.71
CA ASP A 295 -37.51 -33.70 -33.60
C ASP A 295 -37.14 -32.23 -33.71
N VAL A 296 -37.61 -31.42 -32.78
CA VAL A 296 -37.20 -30.04 -32.63
C VAL A 296 -36.64 -29.85 -31.23
N LYS A 297 -35.34 -30.12 -31.08
CA LYS A 297 -34.56 -29.42 -30.09
C LYS A 297 -34.27 -28.00 -30.63
N LYS A 298 -35.25 -27.11 -30.53
CA LYS A 298 -34.96 -25.68 -30.56
C LYS A 298 -34.56 -25.31 -29.14
N GLU A 299 -33.28 -25.05 -28.90
CA GLU A 299 -32.79 -24.24 -27.79
C GLU A 299 -33.54 -22.90 -27.89
N ASN A 300 -34.45 -22.63 -26.96
CA ASN A 300 -35.11 -21.35 -26.82
C ASN A 300 -34.03 -20.31 -26.58
N GLU A 301 -33.71 -19.50 -27.58
CA GLU A 301 -32.94 -18.25 -27.41
C GLU A 301 -33.85 -17.33 -26.62
N LEU A 302 -33.60 -17.22 -25.30
CA LEU A 302 -34.26 -16.28 -24.42
C LEU A 302 -33.86 -14.86 -24.84
N LYS A 303 -34.76 -14.15 -25.50
CA LYS A 303 -34.56 -12.80 -25.97
C LYS A 303 -34.49 -11.86 -24.74
N ARG A 304 -33.36 -11.20 -24.53
CA ARG A 304 -33.17 -10.23 -23.47
C ARG A 304 -33.71 -8.87 -23.89
N GLU A 305 -34.65 -8.32 -23.14
CA GLU A 305 -35.16 -6.96 -23.31
C GLU A 305 -34.39 -6.06 -22.37
N LEU A 306 -33.68 -5.03 -22.89
CA LEU A 306 -32.91 -4.10 -22.09
C LEU A 306 -33.85 -3.14 -21.34
N VAL A 307 -33.67 -3.04 -20.03
CA VAL A 307 -34.39 -2.10 -19.16
C VAL A 307 -33.54 -0.89 -18.86
N LEU A 308 -32.24 -1.09 -18.57
CA LEU A 308 -31.22 -0.08 -18.29
C LEU A 308 -31.73 1.03 -17.37
N GLU A 309 -32.03 0.66 -16.12
CA GLU A 309 -32.55 1.60 -15.12
C GLU A 309 -31.57 2.74 -14.86
N SER A 310 -32.01 3.99 -15.05
CA SER A 310 -31.20 5.17 -14.77
C SER A 310 -31.04 5.38 -13.25
N ASN A 311 -29.94 5.99 -12.85
CA ASN A 311 -29.70 6.34 -11.45
C ASN A 311 -30.58 7.56 -11.07
N PRO A 312 -31.46 7.46 -10.05
CA PRO A 312 -32.33 8.59 -9.66
C PRO A 312 -31.60 9.88 -9.33
N LYS A 313 -30.39 9.80 -8.75
CA LYS A 313 -29.57 11.00 -8.49
C LYS A 313 -29.17 11.74 -9.76
N TRP A 314 -29.10 11.07 -10.91
CA TRP A 314 -28.77 11.73 -12.17
C TRP A 314 -29.88 12.70 -12.62
N GLU A 315 -31.13 12.31 -12.41
CA GLU A 315 -32.28 13.18 -12.73
C GLU A 315 -32.33 14.39 -11.79
N ALA A 316 -32.15 14.16 -10.49
CA ALA A 316 -32.04 15.22 -9.49
C ALA A 316 -30.88 16.19 -9.81
N LEU A 317 -29.72 15.68 -10.20
CA LEU A 317 -28.59 16.51 -10.62
C LEU A 317 -28.94 17.37 -11.85
N ARG A 318 -29.63 16.80 -12.83
CA ARG A 318 -30.05 17.52 -14.02
C ARG A 318 -31.03 18.67 -13.70
N GLU A 319 -31.94 18.43 -12.77
CA GLU A 319 -32.90 19.45 -12.29
C GLU A 319 -32.15 20.60 -11.58
N VAL A 320 -31.20 20.25 -10.67
CA VAL A 320 -30.34 21.22 -9.99
C VAL A 320 -29.54 22.06 -10.98
N LEU A 321 -28.92 21.43 -11.99
CA LEU A 321 -28.14 22.15 -12.99
C LEU A 321 -29.01 23.11 -13.84
N LYS A 322 -30.24 22.71 -14.14
CA LYS A 322 -31.19 23.62 -14.83
C LYS A 322 -31.59 24.82 -13.97
N GLU A 323 -31.89 24.60 -12.68
CA GLU A 323 -32.20 25.65 -11.72
C GLU A 323 -31.02 26.64 -11.64
N ILE A 324 -29.79 26.13 -11.51
CA ILE A 324 -28.60 26.99 -11.49
C ILE A 324 -28.42 27.77 -12.81
N GLU A 325 -28.69 27.16 -13.97
CA GLU A 325 -28.64 27.84 -15.25
C GLU A 325 -29.67 28.96 -15.35
N GLU A 326 -30.89 28.74 -14.85
CA GLU A 326 -31.96 29.74 -14.81
C GLU A 326 -31.62 30.89 -13.86
N GLU A 327 -31.10 30.59 -12.67
CA GLU A 327 -30.63 31.60 -11.73
C GLU A 327 -29.45 32.42 -12.30
N ASN A 328 -28.49 31.78 -12.96
CA ASN A 328 -27.40 32.51 -13.60
C ASN A 328 -27.85 33.42 -14.75
N LYS A 329 -28.90 33.06 -15.50
CA LYS A 329 -29.48 33.88 -16.55
C LYS A 329 -30.21 35.10 -15.97
N ASN A 330 -30.86 34.96 -14.81
CA ASN A 330 -31.64 36.00 -14.16
C ASN A 330 -30.80 36.90 -13.24
N SER A 331 -29.59 36.53 -12.91
CA SER A 331 -28.67 37.30 -12.06
C SER A 331 -27.90 38.28 -12.95
N ASP A 332 -28.26 39.58 -12.90
CA ASP A 332 -27.43 40.65 -13.43
C ASP A 332 -26.02 40.54 -12.85
N ASN A 333 -24.98 40.59 -13.68
CA ASN A 333 -23.56 40.34 -13.52
C ASN A 333 -22.82 40.95 -12.31
N LEU A 334 -23.43 41.00 -11.16
CA LEU A 334 -22.85 41.46 -9.89
C LEU A 334 -22.16 40.31 -9.12
N GLY A 335 -21.10 39.69 -9.68
CA GLY A 335 -20.36 38.71 -8.87
C GLY A 335 -19.57 37.62 -9.63
N GLY A 336 -19.26 37.86 -10.90
CA GLY A 336 -18.45 36.89 -11.66
C GLY A 336 -19.27 35.77 -12.35
N PRO A 337 -18.62 34.93 -13.18
CA PRO A 337 -19.26 33.80 -13.82
C PRO A 337 -19.77 32.82 -12.77
N GLY A 338 -21.05 32.43 -12.84
CA GLY A 338 -21.71 31.55 -11.88
C GLY A 338 -21.17 30.12 -11.95
N GLN A 339 -19.93 29.90 -11.53
CA GLN A 339 -19.23 28.63 -11.61
C GLN A 339 -19.84 27.58 -10.68
N VAL A 340 -19.94 26.35 -11.19
CA VAL A 340 -20.53 25.20 -10.50
C VAL A 340 -19.45 24.15 -10.23
N LEU A 341 -19.32 23.71 -8.98
CA LEU A 341 -18.46 22.62 -8.59
C LEU A 341 -19.30 21.42 -8.15
N ILE A 342 -19.19 20.31 -8.87
CA ILE A 342 -19.83 19.03 -8.54
C ILE A 342 -18.79 18.14 -7.88
N CYS A 343 -19.09 17.63 -6.68
CA CYS A 343 -18.20 16.75 -5.93
C CYS A 343 -18.79 15.34 -5.86
N ALA A 344 -18.06 14.37 -6.39
CA ALA A 344 -18.41 12.95 -6.37
C ALA A 344 -17.35 12.13 -5.61
N SER A 345 -17.66 10.89 -5.26
CA SER A 345 -16.82 10.06 -4.39
C SER A 345 -15.42 9.77 -4.94
N ASP A 346 -15.32 9.43 -6.23
CA ASP A 346 -14.08 9.03 -6.89
C ASP A 346 -14.04 9.38 -8.38
N ASP A 347 -12.89 9.12 -9.04
CA ASP A 347 -12.68 9.39 -10.45
C ASP A 347 -13.67 8.67 -11.36
N ARG A 348 -14.06 7.45 -11.00
CA ARG A 348 -15.00 6.65 -11.77
C ARG A 348 -16.40 7.27 -11.74
N ALA A 349 -16.86 7.73 -10.58
CA ALA A 349 -18.12 8.44 -10.44
C ALA A 349 -18.09 9.76 -11.22
N CYS A 350 -16.98 10.50 -11.17
CA CYS A 350 -16.77 11.72 -11.96
C CYS A 350 -16.87 11.45 -13.47
N ALA A 351 -16.22 10.39 -13.95
CA ALA A 351 -16.29 9.99 -15.36
C ALA A 351 -17.71 9.59 -15.78
N GLN A 352 -18.45 8.87 -14.95
CA GLN A 352 -19.85 8.54 -15.20
C GLN A 352 -20.73 9.78 -15.26
N LEU A 353 -20.57 10.72 -14.32
CA LEU A 353 -21.34 11.97 -14.31
C LEU A 353 -21.06 12.81 -15.55
N ARG A 354 -19.78 12.91 -15.95
CA ARG A 354 -19.39 13.60 -17.18
C ARG A 354 -20.07 13.01 -18.41
N GLU A 355 -20.00 11.69 -18.58
CA GLU A 355 -20.64 10.98 -19.69
C GLU A 355 -22.17 11.15 -19.65
N TYR A 356 -22.78 11.10 -18.48
CA TYR A 356 -24.20 11.32 -18.30
C TYR A 356 -24.64 12.73 -18.73
N ILE A 357 -23.91 13.77 -18.30
CA ILE A 357 -24.23 15.15 -18.63
C ILE A 357 -24.08 15.42 -20.13
N ILE A 358 -23.10 14.79 -20.80
CA ILE A 358 -22.84 14.96 -22.23
C ILE A 358 -23.82 14.17 -23.09
N ALA A 359 -24.01 12.89 -22.82
CA ALA A 359 -24.70 11.95 -23.70
C ALA A 359 -26.13 11.58 -23.23
N GLY A 360 -26.46 11.83 -21.98
CA GLY A 360 -27.72 11.36 -21.35
C GLY A 360 -27.64 9.92 -20.86
N ALA A 361 -28.61 9.53 -20.01
CA ALA A 361 -28.61 8.24 -19.32
C ALA A 361 -28.68 7.03 -20.29
N GLU A 362 -29.65 7.09 -21.24
CA GLU A 362 -29.93 5.98 -22.15
C GLU A 362 -28.75 5.67 -23.08
N ALA A 363 -28.18 6.69 -23.71
CA ALA A 363 -27.04 6.51 -24.61
C ALA A 363 -25.79 6.02 -23.87
N PHE A 364 -25.54 6.53 -22.66
CA PHE A 364 -24.42 6.11 -21.83
C PHE A 364 -24.57 4.66 -21.38
N LEU A 365 -25.70 4.29 -20.78
CA LEU A 365 -25.94 2.92 -20.28
C LEU A 365 -25.95 1.87 -21.39
N THR A 366 -26.51 2.21 -22.57
CA THR A 366 -26.48 1.32 -23.73
C THR A 366 -25.06 1.07 -24.23
N ARG A 367 -24.22 2.11 -24.30
CA ARG A 367 -22.81 1.99 -24.67
C ARG A 367 -22.06 1.13 -23.67
N LEU A 368 -22.29 1.36 -22.37
CA LEU A 368 -21.64 0.62 -21.28
C LEU A 368 -22.07 -0.87 -21.29
N TYR A 369 -23.36 -1.15 -21.51
CA TYR A 369 -23.89 -2.50 -21.64
C TYR A 369 -23.22 -3.25 -22.80
N ASN A 370 -23.17 -2.63 -23.98
CA ASN A 370 -22.55 -3.22 -25.15
C ASN A 370 -21.06 -3.47 -24.96
N LYS A 371 -20.35 -2.60 -24.24
CA LYS A 371 -18.92 -2.79 -23.89
C LYS A 371 -18.72 -3.95 -22.93
N THR A 372 -19.56 -4.08 -21.93
CA THR A 372 -19.42 -5.06 -20.85
C THR A 372 -19.94 -6.45 -21.23
N PHE A 373 -21.14 -6.52 -21.77
CA PHE A 373 -21.84 -7.78 -22.07
C PHE A 373 -21.96 -8.10 -23.57
N GLY A 374 -21.81 -7.12 -24.46
CA GLY A 374 -21.95 -7.29 -25.91
C GLY A 374 -20.85 -8.12 -26.58
N LYS A 375 -19.72 -8.37 -25.91
CA LYS A 375 -18.66 -9.28 -26.41
C LYS A 375 -19.09 -10.72 -26.34
N ASP A 376 -19.91 -11.11 -25.39
CA ASP A 376 -20.41 -12.47 -25.22
C ASP A 376 -21.52 -12.79 -26.26
N GLU A 377 -22.33 -11.82 -26.63
CA GLU A 377 -23.34 -11.96 -27.68
C GLU A 377 -22.72 -12.12 -29.07
N LYS A 378 -21.66 -11.32 -29.39
CA LYS A 378 -20.92 -11.47 -30.66
C LYS A 378 -20.15 -12.79 -30.75
N ALA A 379 -19.60 -13.28 -29.65
CA ALA A 379 -18.96 -14.58 -29.58
C ALA A 379 -19.97 -15.73 -29.85
N GLY A 380 -21.19 -15.60 -29.32
CA GLY A 380 -22.27 -16.52 -29.59
C GLY A 380 -22.71 -16.52 -31.05
N GLU A 381 -22.85 -15.37 -31.71
CA GLU A 381 -23.20 -15.26 -33.14
C GLU A 381 -22.09 -15.79 -34.06
N VAL A 382 -20.84 -15.59 -33.75
CA VAL A 382 -19.70 -16.15 -34.52
C VAL A 382 -19.68 -17.67 -34.44
N TRP A 383 -19.98 -18.24 -33.27
CA TRP A 383 -20.05 -19.67 -33.08
C TRP A 383 -21.20 -20.31 -33.86
N ILE A 384 -22.34 -19.61 -34.01
CA ILE A 384 -23.49 -20.05 -34.78
C ILE A 384 -23.21 -19.97 -36.31
N LYS A 385 -22.49 -18.90 -36.74
CA LYS A 385 -22.08 -18.77 -38.16
C LYS A 385 -21.09 -19.84 -38.57
N ASP A 386 -20.14 -20.21 -37.75
CA ASP A 386 -19.17 -21.28 -38.05
C ASP A 386 -19.82 -22.65 -38.05
N LYS A 387 -20.81 -22.93 -37.20
CA LYS A 387 -21.58 -24.17 -37.28
C LYS A 387 -22.46 -24.27 -38.54
N LYS A 388 -22.98 -23.16 -39.07
CA LYS A 388 -23.73 -23.13 -40.33
C LYS A 388 -22.81 -23.28 -41.54
N ALA A 389 -21.62 -22.75 -41.52
CA ALA A 389 -20.61 -22.91 -42.57
C ALA A 389 -20.06 -24.34 -42.68
N ILE A 390 -19.98 -25.07 -41.57
CA ILE A 390 -19.54 -26.46 -41.53
C ILE A 390 -20.67 -27.41 -42.03
N LYS A 391 -21.96 -27.07 -41.86
CA LYS A 391 -23.08 -27.89 -42.35
C LYS A 391 -23.38 -27.71 -43.83
N SER A 392 -22.89 -26.67 -44.49
CA SER A 392 -23.11 -26.43 -45.91
C SER A 392 -22.06 -27.03 -46.86
N LYS A 393 -21.00 -27.67 -46.36
CA LYS A 393 -19.95 -28.34 -47.15
C LYS A 393 -19.97 -29.86 -47.10
N GLY A 394 -21.07 -30.46 -46.68
CA GLY A 394 -21.20 -31.91 -46.54
C GLY A 394 -22.21 -32.58 -47.48
N ASN A 395 -22.16 -32.38 -48.79
CA ASN A 395 -22.85 -33.23 -49.75
C ASN A 395 -22.14 -33.22 -51.13
N ALA A 396 -21.14 -34.04 -51.27
CA ALA A 396 -20.69 -34.61 -52.58
C ALA A 396 -20.13 -35.99 -52.28
N LYS A 397 -20.76 -36.99 -52.92
CA LYS A 397 -20.50 -38.41 -52.79
C LYS A 397 -19.24 -38.85 -53.57
N PRO A 398 -18.75 -40.09 -53.38
CA PRO A 398 -17.34 -40.44 -53.45
C PRO A 398 -17.04 -41.20 -54.78
N ASP A 399 -15.78 -41.19 -55.12
CA ASP A 399 -15.27 -42.30 -55.94
C ASP A 399 -13.78 -42.59 -55.65
N THR A 400 -13.58 -43.94 -55.46
CA THR A 400 -12.38 -44.75 -55.63
C THR A 400 -11.03 -44.37 -55.08
N GLY A 401 -10.51 -45.27 -54.18
CA GLY A 401 -9.18 -45.34 -53.65
C GLY A 401 -8.15 -45.91 -54.63
N PRO A 402 -6.98 -46.51 -54.31
CA PRO A 402 -6.17 -46.35 -53.12
C PRO A 402 -4.70 -46.01 -53.46
N GLN A 403 -3.91 -45.55 -52.56
CA GLN A 403 -2.55 -46.03 -52.30
C GLN A 403 -1.76 -45.19 -51.29
N ALA A 404 -1.07 -45.89 -50.41
CA ALA A 404 -0.18 -45.44 -49.38
C ALA A 404 1.05 -44.73 -49.90
N LYS A 405 1.45 -43.64 -49.26
CA LYS A 405 2.87 -43.33 -49.05
C LYS A 405 3.09 -42.54 -47.72
N LYS A 406 3.89 -43.16 -46.89
CA LYS A 406 4.52 -42.58 -45.69
C LYS A 406 5.34 -41.34 -46.07
N ALA A 407 5.13 -40.25 -45.42
CA ALA A 407 6.10 -39.16 -45.34
C ALA A 407 6.10 -38.57 -43.93
N LYS A 408 7.31 -38.42 -43.49
CA LYS A 408 7.80 -38.08 -42.16
C LYS A 408 7.17 -36.82 -41.53
N LEU A 409 6.91 -36.95 -40.24
CA LEU A 409 6.73 -35.82 -39.31
C LEU A 409 7.98 -34.93 -39.30
N THR A 410 7.80 -33.69 -39.63
CA THR A 410 8.62 -32.61 -39.08
C THR A 410 7.73 -31.76 -38.17
N ALA A 411 7.95 -31.93 -36.89
CA ALA A 411 7.31 -31.13 -35.84
C ALA A 411 7.88 -29.72 -35.85
N SER A 412 7.15 -28.74 -36.37
CA SER A 412 7.37 -27.36 -36.02
C SER A 412 6.41 -27.04 -34.88
N SER A 413 6.98 -26.98 -33.69
CA SER A 413 6.31 -26.50 -32.48
C SER A 413 5.96 -25.02 -32.63
N LYS A 414 4.76 -24.72 -33.10
CA LYS A 414 4.16 -23.42 -32.80
C LYS A 414 3.71 -23.46 -31.35
N GLN A 415 4.52 -22.87 -30.50
CA GLN A 415 4.12 -22.52 -29.15
C GLN A 415 2.87 -21.64 -29.20
N ASN A 416 1.72 -22.23 -28.91
CA ASN A 416 0.57 -21.48 -28.46
C ASN A 416 0.96 -20.85 -27.13
N LYS A 417 1.26 -19.55 -27.17
CA LYS A 417 1.24 -18.71 -25.96
C LYS A 417 -0.21 -18.66 -25.48
N HIS A 418 -0.61 -19.62 -24.67
CA HIS A 418 -1.68 -19.38 -23.72
C HIS A 418 -1.17 -18.27 -22.80
N LYS A 419 -1.69 -17.06 -22.99
CA LYS A 419 -1.68 -16.03 -21.94
C LYS A 419 -2.34 -16.71 -20.74
N LYS A 420 -1.54 -17.05 -19.73
CA LYS A 420 -2.04 -17.29 -18.39
C LYS A 420 -2.74 -16.00 -17.99
N GLN A 421 -4.05 -15.98 -18.02
CA GLN A 421 -4.82 -15.04 -17.24
C GLN A 421 -4.41 -15.31 -15.80
N GLN A 422 -3.68 -14.38 -15.20
CA GLN A 422 -3.41 -14.44 -13.77
C GLN A 422 -4.75 -14.28 -13.09
N ASP A 423 -5.12 -15.31 -12.33
CA ASP A 423 -6.32 -15.34 -11.52
C ASP A 423 -6.20 -14.25 -10.46
N ARG A 424 -6.87 -13.13 -10.70
CA ARG A 424 -6.95 -12.03 -9.75
C ARG A 424 -7.86 -12.46 -8.59
N THR A 425 -7.39 -12.33 -7.38
CA THR A 425 -8.23 -12.48 -6.18
C THR A 425 -9.40 -11.50 -6.20
N ILE A 426 -10.53 -11.88 -5.59
CA ILE A 426 -11.75 -11.05 -5.51
C ILE A 426 -11.43 -9.64 -4.99
N LEU A 427 -10.51 -9.51 -4.03
CA LEU A 427 -10.02 -8.22 -3.52
C LEU A 427 -9.29 -7.37 -4.58
N GLN A 428 -8.57 -8.00 -5.51
CA GLN A 428 -7.92 -7.31 -6.63
C GLN A 428 -8.92 -6.87 -7.70
N MET A 429 -10.04 -7.60 -7.86
CA MET A 429 -11.11 -7.22 -8.78
C MET A 429 -11.98 -6.06 -8.25
N ILE A 430 -12.13 -5.96 -6.94
CA ILE A 430 -12.91 -4.88 -6.29
C ILE A 430 -12.09 -3.58 -6.21
N GLY A 431 -10.79 -3.63 -6.47
CA GLY A 431 -9.85 -2.55 -6.19
C GLY A 431 -9.55 -2.48 -4.69
N LYS A 432 -8.29 -2.39 -4.31
CA LYS A 432 -7.93 -2.06 -2.92
C LYS A 432 -8.54 -0.69 -2.62
N PRO A 433 -9.18 -0.49 -1.46
CA PRO A 433 -9.47 0.87 -1.02
C PRO A 433 -8.15 1.64 -1.00
N GLU A 434 -8.09 2.77 -1.66
CA GLU A 434 -6.86 3.58 -1.81
C GLU A 434 -6.24 4.00 -0.47
N GLU A 435 -6.95 3.86 0.63
CA GLU A 435 -6.40 4.06 1.98
C GLU A 435 -5.25 3.09 2.34
N GLU A 436 -5.19 1.88 1.77
CA GLU A 436 -4.06 0.96 1.97
C GLU A 436 -2.83 1.35 1.15
N LYS A 437 -3.03 1.95 -0.02
CA LYS A 437 -1.92 2.50 -0.83
C LYS A 437 -1.33 3.78 -0.24
N ARG A 438 -2.12 4.57 0.50
CA ARG A 438 -1.64 5.82 1.08
C ARG A 438 -0.71 5.64 2.29
N GLU A 439 -0.78 4.54 3.02
CA GLU A 439 0.19 4.26 4.08
C GLU A 439 1.53 3.73 3.54
N GLU A 440 1.54 3.14 2.34
CA GLU A 440 2.78 2.68 1.67
C GLU A 440 3.38 3.70 0.69
N VAL A 441 2.59 4.65 0.16
CA VAL A 441 3.03 5.60 -0.89
C VAL A 441 3.63 6.91 -0.35
N GLU A 442 3.48 7.24 0.94
CA GLU A 442 4.21 8.39 1.50
C GLU A 442 5.73 8.17 1.65
N VAL A 443 6.29 7.10 1.06
CA VAL A 443 7.71 6.74 1.20
C VAL A 443 8.42 6.39 -0.10
N GLU A 444 7.78 6.52 -1.26
CA GLU A 444 8.53 6.49 -2.53
C GLU A 444 8.85 7.91 -2.97
N ASP A 445 9.94 8.45 -2.41
CA ASP A 445 10.71 9.48 -3.08
C ASP A 445 11.37 8.84 -4.31
N ASN A 446 11.00 9.30 -5.49
CA ASN A 446 11.61 8.96 -6.75
C ASN A 446 13.12 9.17 -6.68
N GLU A 447 13.89 8.12 -6.65
CA GLU A 447 15.24 8.12 -7.16
C GLU A 447 15.18 7.71 -8.63
N GLU A 448 15.03 8.69 -9.52
CA GLU A 448 15.52 8.55 -10.88
C GLU A 448 17.04 8.70 -10.86
N LEU A 449 17.73 7.61 -11.08
CA LEU A 449 19.05 7.62 -11.71
C LEU A 449 19.31 6.29 -12.41
N SER A 450 19.35 6.41 -13.74
CA SER A 450 20.06 5.64 -14.75
C SER A 450 19.79 4.13 -14.89
N GLY A 451 19.04 3.81 -15.94
CA GLY A 451 19.50 2.87 -16.97
C GLY A 451 19.56 1.38 -16.59
N SER A 452 18.41 0.73 -16.61
CA SER A 452 18.27 -0.57 -17.26
C SER A 452 16.81 -0.83 -17.54
N GLN A 453 16.53 -1.10 -18.81
CA GLN A 453 15.22 -1.52 -19.29
C GLN A 453 14.85 -2.85 -18.63
N GLU A 454 14.04 -2.81 -17.60
CA GLU A 454 13.21 -3.92 -17.18
C GLU A 454 11.77 -3.54 -17.45
N SER A 455 11.16 -4.34 -18.31
CA SER A 455 9.77 -4.24 -18.73
C SER A 455 8.83 -4.27 -17.54
N ASN A 456 8.39 -3.10 -17.07
CA ASN A 456 7.22 -2.97 -16.24
C ASN A 456 6.02 -3.35 -17.08
N ALA A 457 5.42 -4.50 -16.78
CA ALA A 457 4.08 -4.81 -17.22
C ALA A 457 3.14 -3.83 -16.48
N GLU A 458 2.93 -2.66 -17.05
CA GLU A 458 1.82 -1.78 -16.73
C GLU A 458 0.54 -2.59 -16.91
N GLU A 459 -0.18 -2.81 -15.83
CA GLU A 459 -1.54 -3.34 -15.86
C GLU A 459 -2.43 -2.31 -16.55
N THR A 460 -2.59 -2.48 -17.84
CA THR A 460 -3.54 -1.72 -18.64
C THR A 460 -4.95 -1.93 -18.09
N ILE A 461 -5.46 -0.92 -17.39
CA ILE A 461 -6.89 -0.58 -17.40
C ILE A 461 -7.29 -0.59 -18.89
N PRO A 462 -8.42 -1.19 -19.30
CA PRO A 462 -8.78 -1.25 -20.73
C PRO A 462 -8.72 0.14 -21.34
N GLU A 463 -7.78 0.33 -22.25
CA GLU A 463 -7.48 1.57 -22.98
C GLU A 463 -8.60 1.89 -23.98
N ASP A 464 -9.77 2.32 -23.49
CA ASP A 464 -10.81 2.87 -24.37
C ASP A 464 -11.59 4.02 -23.71
N PHE A 465 -11.06 4.59 -22.65
CA PHE A 465 -11.32 5.96 -22.29
C PHE A 465 -10.02 6.73 -22.53
N ASP A 466 -9.78 7.00 -23.81
CA ASP A 466 -8.71 7.87 -24.25
C ASP A 466 -9.03 9.31 -23.80
N VAL A 467 -8.75 9.57 -22.54
CA VAL A 467 -8.66 10.91 -22.02
C VAL A 467 -7.25 11.05 -21.48
N ASN A 468 -6.33 11.39 -22.37
CA ASN A 468 -5.08 12.01 -22.01
C ASN A 468 -5.40 13.33 -21.29
N LEU A 469 -5.76 13.24 -20.00
CA LEU A 469 -5.82 14.39 -19.13
C LEU A 469 -4.49 14.48 -18.40
N PRO A 470 -3.83 15.65 -18.42
CA PRO A 470 -2.73 15.91 -17.54
C PRO A 470 -3.19 15.68 -16.10
N SER A 471 -2.27 15.38 -15.23
CA SER A 471 -2.43 14.97 -13.82
C SER A 471 -3.22 15.92 -12.89
N ASP A 472 -4.04 16.80 -13.45
CA ASP A 472 -4.93 17.68 -12.70
C ASP A 472 -6.22 16.94 -12.38
N CYS A 473 -6.46 16.76 -11.11
CA CYS A 473 -7.47 15.90 -10.52
C CYS A 473 -8.91 16.40 -10.69
N TYR A 474 -9.32 17.01 -11.79
CA TYR A 474 -10.70 17.41 -12.01
C TYR A 474 -11.15 17.23 -13.47
N TYR A 475 -12.45 16.97 -13.64
CA TYR A 475 -13.09 16.83 -14.95
C TYR A 475 -13.88 18.09 -15.26
N GLY A 476 -13.43 18.89 -16.23
CA GLY A 476 -14.08 20.11 -16.63
C GLY A 476 -15.14 19.91 -17.72
N ILE A 477 -16.27 20.58 -17.62
CA ILE A 477 -17.24 20.76 -18.70
C ILE A 477 -17.27 22.26 -19.03
N PHE A 478 -16.74 22.60 -20.22
CA PHE A 478 -16.67 23.98 -20.68
C PHE A 478 -18.03 24.38 -21.25
N LYS A 479 -18.84 24.98 -20.41
CA LYS A 479 -19.99 25.80 -20.79
C LYS A 479 -19.87 27.13 -20.05
N ASP A 480 -20.37 28.19 -20.61
CA ASP A 480 -20.43 29.43 -19.89
C ASP A 480 -21.77 29.49 -19.11
N PRO A 481 -21.83 29.37 -17.79
CA PRO A 481 -20.73 29.30 -16.79
C PRO A 481 -20.04 27.94 -16.70
N LEU A 482 -18.78 27.87 -16.26
CA LEU A 482 -17.97 26.67 -16.15
C LEU A 482 -18.53 25.71 -15.08
N THR A 483 -18.77 24.45 -15.47
CA THR A 483 -19.12 23.35 -14.55
C THR A 483 -17.95 22.41 -14.40
N ILE A 484 -17.45 22.25 -13.18
CA ILE A 484 -16.29 21.40 -12.84
C ILE A 484 -16.76 20.21 -12.01
N ILE A 485 -16.30 19.01 -12.34
CA ILE A 485 -16.56 17.79 -11.56
C ILE A 485 -15.24 17.36 -10.90
N HIS A 486 -15.25 17.20 -9.58
CA HIS A 486 -14.07 16.90 -8.80
C HIS A 486 -14.27 15.66 -7.92
N PRO A 487 -13.32 14.68 -7.89
CA PRO A 487 -13.39 13.54 -6.99
C PRO A 487 -13.03 13.96 -5.57
N LEU A 488 -13.76 13.42 -4.59
CA LEU A 488 -13.47 13.60 -3.17
C LEU A 488 -12.33 12.70 -2.68
N GLN A 489 -12.08 11.60 -3.41
CA GLN A 489 -11.04 10.60 -3.12
C GLN A 489 -10.28 10.32 -4.43
N GLY A 490 -9.02 9.91 -4.32
CA GLY A 490 -8.23 9.53 -5.51
C GLY A 490 -7.10 10.49 -5.85
N CYS A 491 -7.19 11.76 -5.47
CA CYS A 491 -6.06 12.68 -5.60
C CYS A 491 -4.98 12.37 -4.57
N GLY A 492 -3.74 12.16 -4.99
CA GLY A 492 -2.59 11.97 -4.10
C GLY A 492 -2.32 13.18 -3.19
N ASP A 493 -2.82 14.36 -3.55
CA ASP A 493 -2.69 15.59 -2.76
C ASP A 493 -3.88 15.75 -1.78
N PRO A 494 -3.64 15.70 -0.45
CA PRO A 494 -4.69 15.91 0.55
C PRO A 494 -5.33 17.31 0.51
N TYR A 495 -4.71 18.26 -0.17
CA TYR A 495 -5.18 19.64 -0.31
C TYR A 495 -5.74 19.97 -1.68
N ALA A 496 -5.84 19.00 -2.60
CA ALA A 496 -6.34 19.21 -3.96
C ALA A 496 -7.71 19.89 -3.97
N LEU A 497 -8.64 19.40 -3.15
CA LEU A 497 -9.98 19.96 -3.04
C LEU A 497 -9.98 21.39 -2.51
N THR A 498 -9.16 21.69 -1.49
CA THR A 498 -9.05 23.05 -0.97
C THR A 498 -8.44 23.99 -2.03
N ARG A 499 -7.46 23.50 -2.80
CA ARG A 499 -6.87 24.24 -3.92
C ARG A 499 -7.92 24.54 -4.98
N VAL A 500 -8.70 23.55 -5.40
CA VAL A 500 -9.80 23.71 -6.37
C VAL A 500 -10.83 24.73 -5.90
N LEU A 501 -11.23 24.70 -4.62
CA LEU A 501 -12.11 25.71 -4.05
C LEU A 501 -11.54 27.13 -4.12
N HIS A 502 -10.23 27.28 -3.95
CA HIS A 502 -9.55 28.57 -4.03
C HIS A 502 -9.33 29.06 -5.46
N GLU A 503 -9.07 28.17 -6.42
CA GLU A 503 -8.83 28.49 -7.82
C GLU A 503 -10.14 28.74 -8.58
N VAL A 504 -11.14 27.88 -8.36
CA VAL A 504 -12.43 27.93 -9.05
C VAL A 504 -13.35 29.00 -8.50
N GLU A 505 -13.27 29.26 -7.18
CA GLU A 505 -14.18 30.16 -6.45
C GLU A 505 -15.66 29.92 -6.81
N PRO A 506 -16.17 28.69 -6.58
CA PRO A 506 -17.48 28.31 -7.06
C PRO A 506 -18.60 29.16 -6.39
N ARG A 507 -19.60 29.55 -7.20
CA ARG A 507 -20.82 30.15 -6.70
C ARG A 507 -21.80 29.11 -6.17
N TYR A 508 -21.82 27.94 -6.82
CA TYR A 508 -22.64 26.78 -6.47
C TYR A 508 -21.80 25.56 -6.27
N VAL A 509 -22.07 24.80 -5.20
CA VAL A 509 -21.42 23.52 -4.95
C VAL A 509 -22.50 22.45 -4.88
N VAL A 510 -22.35 21.38 -5.67
CA VAL A 510 -23.24 20.21 -5.65
C VAL A 510 -22.50 19.04 -5.03
N LEU A 511 -22.93 18.64 -3.85
CA LEU A 511 -22.49 17.43 -3.16
C LEU A 511 -23.29 16.24 -3.70
N TYR A 512 -22.75 15.55 -4.70
CA TYR A 512 -23.36 14.37 -5.28
C TYR A 512 -23.28 13.16 -4.32
N ASP A 513 -22.15 13.03 -3.61
CA ASP A 513 -21.95 12.05 -2.58
C ASP A 513 -21.71 12.73 -1.22
N ALA A 514 -22.43 12.26 -0.20
CA ALA A 514 -22.38 12.84 1.14
C ALA A 514 -21.10 12.44 1.87
N GLU A 515 -20.15 13.38 2.06
CA GLU A 515 -18.94 13.18 2.85
C GLU A 515 -18.75 14.27 3.89
N LEU A 516 -18.71 13.88 5.18
CA LEU A 516 -18.63 14.82 6.31
C LEU A 516 -17.35 15.67 6.27
N THR A 517 -16.22 15.08 5.89
CA THR A 517 -14.93 15.79 5.83
C THR A 517 -15.00 16.97 4.87
N PHE A 518 -15.63 16.78 3.72
CA PHE A 518 -15.81 17.85 2.73
C PHE A 518 -16.76 18.94 3.21
N VAL A 519 -17.87 18.57 3.86
CA VAL A 519 -18.79 19.56 4.45
C VAL A 519 -18.04 20.46 5.44
N ARG A 520 -17.16 19.90 6.28
CA ARG A 520 -16.32 20.67 7.20
C ARG A 520 -15.35 21.61 6.46
N GLN A 521 -14.78 21.18 5.35
CA GLN A 521 -13.91 22.03 4.52
C GLN A 521 -14.69 23.18 3.88
N LEU A 522 -15.92 22.95 3.41
CA LEU A 522 -16.77 24.02 2.87
C LEU A 522 -17.17 25.04 3.94
N GLU A 523 -17.51 24.60 5.16
CA GLU A 523 -17.79 25.50 6.29
C GLU A 523 -16.58 26.41 6.55
N ILE A 524 -15.38 25.85 6.59
CA ILE A 524 -14.13 26.59 6.80
C ILE A 524 -13.84 27.53 5.63
N TYR A 525 -13.98 27.06 4.38
CA TYR A 525 -13.76 27.87 3.19
C TYR A 525 -14.64 29.12 3.18
N LYS A 526 -15.95 28.95 3.42
CA LYS A 526 -16.90 30.07 3.47
C LYS A 526 -16.62 31.02 4.62
N ALA A 527 -16.30 30.50 5.81
CA ALA A 527 -16.01 31.29 7.00
C ALA A 527 -14.69 32.07 6.90
N SER A 528 -13.67 31.52 6.27
CA SER A 528 -12.37 32.18 6.07
C SER A 528 -12.43 33.31 5.02
N ARG A 529 -13.42 33.28 4.14
CA ARG A 529 -13.54 34.23 3.04
C ARG A 529 -14.99 34.77 2.90
N PRO A 530 -15.46 35.62 3.83
CA PRO A 530 -16.84 36.07 3.87
C PRO A 530 -17.29 36.90 2.65
N GLY A 531 -16.34 37.43 1.87
CA GLY A 531 -16.65 38.19 0.62
C GLY A 531 -16.68 37.34 -0.67
N LYS A 532 -16.42 36.04 -0.60
CA LYS A 532 -16.36 35.17 -1.79
C LYS A 532 -17.73 34.66 -2.24
N PRO A 533 -17.87 34.28 -3.53
CA PRO A 533 -19.16 34.14 -4.21
C PRO A 533 -19.96 32.89 -3.83
N LEU A 534 -19.49 31.98 -2.98
CA LEU A 534 -20.24 30.77 -2.61
C LEU A 534 -21.61 31.15 -2.01
N ARG A 535 -22.68 30.92 -2.77
CA ARG A 535 -24.06 31.27 -2.42
C ARG A 535 -24.81 30.05 -1.90
N GLN A 536 -24.87 28.99 -2.69
CA GLN A 536 -25.70 27.83 -2.39
C GLN A 536 -24.89 26.54 -2.45
N VAL A 537 -25.27 25.57 -1.60
CA VAL A 537 -24.73 24.22 -1.55
C VAL A 537 -25.92 23.26 -1.67
N TYR A 538 -25.96 22.50 -2.76
CA TYR A 538 -26.91 21.44 -2.97
C TYR A 538 -26.37 20.13 -2.43
N PHE A 539 -27.14 19.49 -1.57
CA PHE A 539 -26.76 18.24 -0.91
C PHE A 539 -27.67 17.11 -1.37
N LEU A 540 -27.17 16.23 -2.25
CA LEU A 540 -27.93 15.11 -2.77
C LEU A 540 -27.68 13.85 -1.95
N ILE A 541 -28.72 13.26 -1.38
CA ILE A 541 -28.62 12.04 -0.60
C ILE A 541 -29.80 11.12 -0.87
N TYR A 542 -29.56 9.82 -0.90
CA TYR A 542 -30.66 8.86 -0.94
C TYR A 542 -31.33 8.77 0.43
N GLY A 543 -32.64 9.12 0.51
CA GLY A 543 -33.44 9.00 1.73
C GLY A 543 -33.63 7.54 2.13
N GLY A 544 -33.53 7.23 3.42
CA GLY A 544 -33.67 5.87 3.95
C GLY A 544 -32.59 4.88 3.52
N SER A 545 -31.46 5.37 3.02
CA SER A 545 -30.37 4.55 2.49
C SER A 545 -29.24 4.32 3.48
N THR A 546 -28.39 3.36 3.14
CA THR A 546 -27.11 3.15 3.87
C THR A 546 -26.15 4.32 3.71
N GLU A 547 -26.28 5.14 2.67
CA GLU A 547 -25.53 6.37 2.48
C GLU A 547 -25.89 7.40 3.55
N GLU A 548 -27.18 7.66 3.75
CA GLU A 548 -27.67 8.55 4.80
C GLU A 548 -27.27 8.06 6.19
N GLN A 549 -27.44 6.77 6.45
CA GLN A 549 -27.02 6.18 7.74
C GLN A 549 -25.52 6.31 8.00
N ARG A 550 -24.69 6.15 6.99
CA ARG A 550 -23.23 6.37 7.13
C ARG A 550 -22.90 7.81 7.46
N TYR A 551 -23.55 8.76 6.81
CA TYR A 551 -23.34 10.19 7.06
C TYR A 551 -23.76 10.57 8.49
N LEU A 552 -24.93 10.16 8.91
CA LEU A 552 -25.44 10.39 10.28
C LEU A 552 -24.58 9.69 11.34
N THR A 553 -24.12 8.47 11.06
CA THR A 553 -23.22 7.75 11.94
C THR A 553 -21.86 8.45 12.05
N ALA A 554 -21.33 9.01 10.96
CA ALA A 554 -20.09 9.78 11.01
C ALA A 554 -20.23 11.05 11.86
N LEU A 555 -21.35 11.79 11.73
CA LEU A 555 -21.66 12.95 12.57
C LEU A 555 -21.74 12.57 14.06
N ARG A 556 -22.45 11.50 14.37
CA ARG A 556 -22.59 11.00 15.73
C ARG A 556 -21.23 10.61 16.32
N LYS A 557 -20.41 9.85 15.58
CA LYS A 557 -19.07 9.44 16.00
C LYS A 557 -18.13 10.62 16.22
N GLU A 558 -18.21 11.66 15.39
CA GLU A 558 -17.46 12.90 15.59
C GLU A 558 -17.84 13.55 16.94
N LYS A 559 -19.14 13.67 17.20
CA LYS A 559 -19.66 14.25 18.45
C LYS A 559 -19.25 13.42 19.66
N GLU A 560 -19.47 12.11 19.64
CA GLU A 560 -19.09 11.16 20.69
C GLU A 560 -17.56 11.20 20.98
N ALA A 561 -16.74 11.30 19.91
CA ALA A 561 -15.29 11.40 20.06
C ALA A 561 -14.89 12.67 20.81
N PHE A 562 -15.47 13.81 20.49
CA PHE A 562 -15.20 15.06 21.23
C PHE A 562 -15.74 15.01 22.67
N GLU A 563 -16.92 14.44 22.89
CA GLU A 563 -17.46 14.25 24.25
C GLU A 563 -16.53 13.37 25.09
N LYS A 564 -16.00 12.28 24.51
CA LYS A 564 -15.02 11.41 25.18
C LYS A 564 -13.74 12.17 25.46
N LEU A 565 -13.20 12.92 24.49
CA LEU A 565 -12.00 13.73 24.67
C LEU A 565 -12.16 14.81 25.77
N ILE A 566 -13.33 15.42 25.88
CA ILE A 566 -13.64 16.38 26.94
C ILE A 566 -13.61 15.70 28.31
N ARG A 567 -14.21 14.49 28.42
CA ARG A 567 -14.18 13.70 29.69
C ARG A 567 -12.76 13.27 30.03
N GLU A 568 -12.01 12.75 29.05
CA GLU A 568 -10.61 12.37 29.26
C GLU A 568 -9.76 13.56 29.68
N LYS A 569 -9.94 14.74 29.05
CA LYS A 569 -9.26 15.99 29.44
C LYS A 569 -9.56 16.38 30.88
N ALA A 570 -10.81 16.22 31.30
CA ALA A 570 -11.22 16.58 32.67
C ALA A 570 -10.62 15.65 33.73
N SER A 571 -10.38 14.38 33.41
CA SER A 571 -9.81 13.37 34.32
C SER A 571 -8.30 13.18 34.19
N MET A 572 -7.69 13.73 33.14
CA MET A 572 -6.28 13.51 32.81
C MET A 572 -5.36 14.30 33.76
N VAL A 573 -4.47 13.59 34.44
CA VAL A 573 -3.40 14.19 35.22
C VAL A 573 -2.17 14.34 34.34
N VAL A 574 -1.77 15.59 34.11
CA VAL A 574 -0.56 15.88 33.32
C VAL A 574 0.58 16.23 34.29
N PRO A 575 1.62 15.37 34.40
CA PRO A 575 2.80 15.71 35.20
C PRO A 575 3.48 17.00 34.71
N GLU A 576 4.01 17.80 35.59
CA GLU A 576 4.74 19.03 35.24
C GLU A 576 5.94 18.73 34.31
N GLU A 577 6.56 17.59 34.49
CA GLU A 577 7.72 17.16 33.71
C GLU A 577 7.38 16.70 32.27
N ARG A 578 6.11 16.60 31.92
CA ARG A 578 5.68 16.06 30.60
C ARG A 578 6.26 16.82 29.40
N GLU A 579 6.45 18.12 29.56
CA GLU A 579 7.04 18.94 28.48
C GLU A 579 8.53 18.65 28.25
N GLY A 580 9.17 17.84 29.08
CA GLY A 580 10.59 17.48 28.96
C GLY A 580 11.56 18.64 29.10
N ARG A 581 11.15 19.70 29.80
CA ARG A 581 11.98 20.87 30.05
C ARG A 581 12.94 20.67 31.24
N ASN A 582 12.57 19.77 32.15
CA ASN A 582 13.39 19.44 33.31
C ASN A 582 14.43 18.37 32.93
N GLU A 583 15.61 18.41 33.58
CA GLU A 583 16.67 17.43 33.34
C GLU A 583 16.33 16.04 33.87
N THR A 584 15.41 15.94 34.84
CA THR A 584 14.99 14.71 35.51
C THR A 584 13.95 13.89 34.73
N ASN A 585 13.54 14.34 33.55
CA ASN A 585 12.52 13.62 32.77
C ASN A 585 13.03 12.25 32.32
N LEU A 586 12.40 11.18 32.84
CA LEU A 586 12.75 9.79 32.56
C LEU A 586 12.65 9.40 31.07
N ASP A 587 11.74 10.02 30.33
CA ASP A 587 11.54 9.72 28.89
C ASP A 587 12.68 10.27 28.01
N LEU A 588 13.45 11.25 28.55
CA LEU A 588 14.60 11.85 27.89
C LEU A 588 15.93 11.22 28.32
N LEU A 589 15.94 10.54 29.48
CA LEU A 589 17.12 9.84 29.95
C LEU A 589 17.45 8.70 28.96
N ARG A 590 18.71 8.63 28.63
CA ARG A 590 19.25 7.46 27.95
C ARG A 590 19.60 6.44 29.03
N ASP A 591 19.22 5.20 28.88
CA ASP A 591 19.61 4.09 29.77
C ASP A 591 21.12 3.80 29.58
N ALA A 592 21.94 4.79 29.85
CA ALA A 592 23.36 4.60 29.94
C ALA A 592 23.62 3.70 31.17
N ARG A 593 23.40 2.40 31.03
CA ARG A 593 24.07 1.46 31.92
C ARG A 593 25.55 1.60 31.61
N PRO A 594 26.39 2.04 32.56
CA PRO A 594 27.81 1.87 32.40
C PRO A 594 27.99 0.40 32.04
N ALA A 595 28.73 0.11 30.95
CA ALA A 595 29.05 -1.26 30.57
C ALA A 595 29.37 -1.99 31.86
N SER A 596 28.52 -2.96 32.24
CA SER A 596 28.64 -3.58 33.56
C SER A 596 30.07 -4.00 33.72
N VAL A 597 30.79 -3.24 34.49
CA VAL A 597 32.12 -3.63 34.96
C VAL A 597 31.84 -4.90 35.68
N SER A 598 32.02 -6.03 35.01
CA SER A 598 32.25 -7.27 35.74
C SER A 598 33.45 -6.91 36.58
N ALA A 599 33.18 -6.66 37.85
CA ALA A 599 34.20 -6.38 38.82
C ALA A 599 35.08 -7.64 38.91
N ASP A 600 36.01 -7.74 37.99
CA ASP A 600 37.09 -8.69 38.07
C ASP A 600 38.04 -8.13 39.12
N THR A 601 37.64 -8.28 40.41
CA THR A 601 38.34 -7.88 41.62
C THR A 601 39.73 -8.50 41.75
N ARG A 602 40.27 -9.13 40.70
CA ARG A 602 41.56 -9.80 40.67
C ARG A 602 42.66 -9.02 39.93
N LYS A 603 42.38 -7.86 39.30
CA LYS A 603 43.43 -7.05 38.73
C LYS A 603 43.83 -5.92 39.72
N ALA A 604 44.80 -6.20 40.53
CA ALA A 604 45.59 -5.21 41.29
C ALA A 604 46.41 -4.35 40.29
N GLY A 605 45.92 -3.17 39.95
CA GLY A 605 46.61 -2.22 39.11
C GLY A 605 45.54 -1.28 38.47
N GLY A 606 45.26 -0.15 39.12
CA GLY A 606 44.27 0.82 38.63
C GLY A 606 44.67 1.43 37.30
N GLN A 607 44.19 0.83 36.21
CA GLN A 607 43.99 1.56 34.98
C GLN A 607 42.56 2.00 34.97
N GLU A 608 42.33 3.32 35.08
CA GLU A 608 41.03 3.91 34.81
C GLU A 608 40.62 3.51 33.39
N GLN A 609 39.63 2.64 33.30
CA GLN A 609 39.02 2.29 32.04
C GLN A 609 38.29 3.55 31.58
N LYS A 610 38.80 4.26 30.58
CA LYS A 610 38.07 5.37 29.93
C LYS A 610 36.75 4.78 29.42
N ASP A 611 35.67 5.33 29.89
CA ASP A 611 34.34 5.04 29.36
C ASP A 611 34.30 5.44 27.88
N VAL A 612 34.48 4.44 27.01
CA VAL A 612 34.40 4.67 25.56
C VAL A 612 32.93 4.67 25.19
N GLN A 613 32.46 5.82 24.72
CA GLN A 613 31.10 5.95 24.20
C GLN A 613 30.87 4.94 23.08
N GLN A 614 29.80 4.16 23.19
CA GLN A 614 29.45 3.17 22.19
C GLN A 614 28.76 3.80 20.99
N THR A 615 29.22 3.46 19.78
CA THR A 615 28.66 3.99 18.52
C THR A 615 28.27 2.84 17.58
N VAL A 616 27.13 2.95 16.91
CA VAL A 616 26.67 2.03 15.84
C VAL A 616 26.51 2.83 14.57
N ILE A 617 27.03 2.31 13.47
CA ILE A 617 26.81 2.86 12.13
C ILE A 617 25.52 2.25 11.58
N VAL A 618 24.63 3.10 11.10
CA VAL A 618 23.30 2.70 10.65
C VAL A 618 23.05 3.23 9.24
N ASP A 619 22.58 2.35 8.35
CA ASP A 619 22.15 2.79 7.01
C ASP A 619 21.00 3.78 7.10
N MET A 620 21.04 4.84 6.30
CA MET A 620 20.01 5.88 6.28
C MET A 620 18.61 5.33 5.94
N ARG A 621 18.51 4.22 5.24
CA ARG A 621 17.24 3.56 4.90
C ARG A 621 16.58 2.91 6.11
N GLU A 622 17.36 2.50 7.10
CA GLU A 622 16.88 1.85 8.33
C GLU A 622 16.16 2.80 9.31
N PHE A 623 16.27 4.11 9.12
CA PHE A 623 15.51 5.07 9.93
C PHE A 623 13.99 5.03 9.70
N ARG A 624 13.51 4.24 8.76
CA ARG A 624 12.08 3.95 8.60
C ARG A 624 11.53 3.06 9.72
N SER A 625 12.40 2.31 10.39
CA SER A 625 12.06 1.43 11.50
C SER A 625 12.25 2.13 12.86
N GLU A 626 11.67 1.54 13.91
CA GLU A 626 11.85 2.06 15.27
C GLU A 626 13.21 1.69 15.89
N LEU A 627 13.93 0.73 15.32
CA LEU A 627 15.16 0.16 15.89
C LEU A 627 16.24 1.23 16.17
N PRO A 628 16.53 2.19 15.27
CA PRO A 628 17.50 3.25 15.58
C PRO A 628 17.12 4.06 16.83
N SER A 629 15.84 4.38 17.00
CA SER A 629 15.33 5.08 18.18
C SER A 629 15.56 4.28 19.47
N LEU A 630 15.36 2.96 19.43
CA LEU A 630 15.57 2.07 20.57
C LEU A 630 17.06 1.90 20.91
N ILE A 631 17.93 1.79 19.91
CA ILE A 631 19.38 1.75 20.09
C ILE A 631 19.86 3.03 20.78
N HIS A 632 19.42 4.19 20.29
CA HIS A 632 19.80 5.48 20.89
C HIS A 632 19.30 5.61 22.34
N ARG A 633 18.10 5.11 22.65
CA ARG A 633 17.54 5.10 24.01
C ARG A 633 18.40 4.30 24.99
N ARG A 634 19.03 3.22 24.52
CA ARG A 634 19.94 2.38 25.31
C ARG A 634 21.33 3.00 25.50
N GLY A 635 21.54 4.26 25.18
CA GLY A 635 22.79 4.96 25.41
C GLY A 635 23.85 4.75 24.32
N ILE A 636 23.52 4.08 23.22
CA ILE A 636 24.43 3.88 22.09
C ILE A 636 24.25 5.03 21.09
N ASP A 637 25.32 5.69 20.70
CA ASP A 637 25.27 6.73 19.68
C ASP A 637 25.10 6.13 18.29
N ILE A 638 24.38 6.85 17.44
CA ILE A 638 24.08 6.43 16.08
C ILE A 638 24.77 7.35 15.09
N GLU A 639 25.55 6.74 14.20
CA GLU A 639 26.17 7.43 13.09
C GLU A 639 25.45 7.06 11.79
N PRO A 640 24.61 7.95 11.23
CA PRO A 640 23.83 7.68 10.03
C PRO A 640 24.71 7.86 8.79
N VAL A 641 24.86 6.80 7.99
CA VAL A 641 25.59 6.82 6.72
C VAL A 641 24.79 6.06 5.64
N THR A 642 25.17 6.21 4.39
CA THR A 642 24.66 5.36 3.33
C THR A 642 25.60 4.18 3.17
N LEU A 643 25.11 2.97 3.46
CA LEU A 643 25.86 1.72 3.36
C LEU A 643 25.47 0.96 2.10
N GLU A 644 26.44 0.45 1.38
CA GLU A 644 26.21 -0.51 0.28
C GLU A 644 26.17 -1.95 0.79
N VAL A 645 26.83 -2.23 1.90
CA VAL A 645 26.94 -3.57 2.48
C VAL A 645 26.46 -3.59 3.92
N GLY A 646 25.34 -4.28 4.14
CA GLY A 646 24.69 -4.41 5.44
C GLY A 646 23.86 -3.21 5.85
N ASP A 647 23.02 -3.41 6.87
CA ASP A 647 22.11 -2.38 7.41
C ASP A 647 22.67 -1.72 8.67
N TYR A 648 23.41 -2.48 9.49
CA TYR A 648 24.02 -2.01 10.75
C TYR A 648 25.45 -2.52 10.88
N ILE A 649 26.38 -1.65 11.26
CA ILE A 649 27.74 -2.05 11.60
C ILE A 649 27.97 -1.81 13.09
N LEU A 650 28.06 -2.90 13.84
CA LEU A 650 28.20 -2.85 15.30
C LEU A 650 29.65 -2.69 15.73
N THR A 651 30.57 -3.35 15.03
CA THR A 651 32.02 -3.32 15.26
C THR A 651 32.73 -3.45 13.92
N PRO A 652 34.03 -3.18 13.83
CA PRO A 652 34.78 -3.38 12.57
C PRO A 652 34.63 -4.80 11.97
N ASP A 653 34.34 -5.80 12.81
CA ASP A 653 34.22 -7.19 12.41
C ASP A 653 32.76 -7.67 12.20
N ILE A 654 31.75 -6.96 12.80
CA ILE A 654 30.36 -7.39 12.83
C ILE A 654 29.49 -6.46 11.99
N CYS A 655 28.99 -7.02 10.91
CA CYS A 655 27.96 -6.38 10.06
C CYS A 655 26.67 -7.17 10.18
N VAL A 656 25.54 -6.46 10.27
CA VAL A 656 24.20 -7.03 10.41
C VAL A 656 23.34 -6.63 9.24
N GLU A 657 22.73 -7.61 8.59
CA GLU A 657 21.63 -7.45 7.63
C GLU A 657 20.34 -7.80 8.35
N ARG A 658 19.42 -6.87 8.45
CA ARG A 658 18.12 -7.04 9.14
C ARG A 658 17.03 -7.36 8.15
N LYS A 659 16.28 -8.41 8.41
CA LYS A 659 15.14 -8.81 7.57
C LYS A 659 13.89 -9.08 8.41
N SER A 660 12.79 -8.47 8.04
CA SER A 660 11.47 -8.93 8.47
C SER A 660 11.18 -10.32 7.86
N VAL A 661 10.27 -11.09 8.46
CA VAL A 661 9.92 -12.41 7.92
C VAL A 661 9.38 -12.34 6.49
N SER A 662 8.59 -11.33 6.16
CA SER A 662 8.05 -11.13 4.82
C SER A 662 9.15 -10.81 3.80
N ASP A 663 10.06 -9.93 4.16
CA ASP A 663 11.22 -9.53 3.34
C ASP A 663 12.20 -10.68 3.14
N LEU A 664 12.39 -11.50 4.18
CA LEU A 664 13.21 -12.71 4.10
C LEU A 664 12.70 -13.64 3.01
N ILE A 665 11.40 -13.93 3.00
CA ILE A 665 10.79 -14.83 2.02
C ILE A 665 10.95 -14.28 0.60
N GLY A 666 10.65 -12.99 0.41
CA GLY A 666 10.83 -12.33 -0.89
C GLY A 666 12.29 -12.35 -1.35
N SER A 667 13.23 -12.02 -0.46
CA SER A 667 14.66 -11.96 -0.77
C SER A 667 15.30 -13.31 -1.03
N LEU A 668 14.79 -14.37 -0.41
CA LEU A 668 15.20 -15.76 -0.71
C LEU A 668 14.71 -16.21 -2.08
N ASN A 669 13.50 -15.77 -2.50
CA ASN A 669 12.92 -16.20 -3.76
C ASN A 669 13.58 -15.51 -4.96
N ASN A 670 13.92 -14.24 -4.86
CA ASN A 670 14.54 -13.47 -5.94
C ASN A 670 16.08 -13.50 -5.94
N GLY A 671 16.71 -14.22 -4.98
CA GLY A 671 18.16 -14.35 -4.88
C GLY A 671 18.89 -13.13 -4.28
N ARG A 672 18.19 -12.05 -3.91
CA ARG A 672 18.79 -10.84 -3.35
C ARG A 672 19.55 -11.11 -2.06
N LEU A 673 19.01 -11.94 -1.17
CA LEU A 673 19.67 -12.26 0.09
C LEU A 673 21.00 -12.99 -0.13
N TYR A 674 21.09 -13.84 -1.14
CA TYR A 674 22.33 -14.51 -1.50
C TYR A 674 23.43 -13.51 -1.89
N ALA A 675 23.12 -12.54 -2.74
CA ALA A 675 24.05 -11.49 -3.15
C ALA A 675 24.51 -10.64 -1.95
N GLN A 676 23.58 -10.27 -1.07
CA GLN A 676 23.90 -9.53 0.16
C GLN A 676 24.84 -10.33 1.07
N CYS A 677 24.59 -11.62 1.26
CA CYS A 677 25.49 -12.50 2.05
C CYS A 677 26.88 -12.64 1.43
N VAL A 678 27.00 -12.68 0.10
CA VAL A 678 28.30 -12.68 -0.59
C VAL A 678 29.09 -11.43 -0.22
N SER A 679 28.47 -10.25 -0.35
CA SER A 679 29.12 -8.97 -0.03
C SER A 679 29.52 -8.88 1.45
N MET A 680 28.62 -9.24 2.36
CA MET A 680 28.93 -9.22 3.80
C MET A 680 30.07 -10.17 4.19
N CYS A 681 30.08 -11.39 3.65
CA CYS A 681 31.12 -12.40 3.93
C CYS A 681 32.49 -12.01 3.35
N ARG A 682 32.51 -11.13 2.35
CA ARG A 682 33.71 -10.60 1.72
C ARG A 682 34.43 -9.59 2.63
N TYR A 683 33.69 -8.65 3.19
CA TYR A 683 34.24 -7.50 3.88
C TYR A 683 34.28 -7.66 5.40
N TYR A 684 33.42 -8.49 5.98
CA TYR A 684 33.31 -8.64 7.43
C TYR A 684 33.62 -10.04 7.90
N LYS A 685 34.36 -10.15 9.01
CA LYS A 685 34.72 -11.45 9.60
C LYS A 685 33.55 -12.21 10.21
N ARG A 686 32.55 -11.45 10.69
CA ARG A 686 31.38 -11.98 11.41
C ARG A 686 30.08 -11.37 10.84
N PRO A 687 29.70 -11.77 9.62
CA PRO A 687 28.43 -11.34 9.04
C PRO A 687 27.28 -11.98 9.80
N VAL A 688 26.22 -11.20 10.06
CA VAL A 688 25.03 -11.60 10.80
C VAL A 688 23.80 -11.33 9.95
N LEU A 689 22.98 -12.33 9.75
CA LEU A 689 21.62 -12.19 9.26
C LEU A 689 20.67 -12.17 10.46
N LEU A 690 20.06 -11.05 10.73
CA LEU A 690 19.09 -10.87 11.79
C LEU A 690 17.68 -11.00 11.21
N ILE A 691 16.94 -12.00 11.66
CA ILE A 691 15.55 -12.21 11.30
C ILE A 691 14.69 -11.69 12.45
N GLU A 692 13.95 -10.61 12.17
CA GLU A 692 13.10 -9.96 13.15
C GLU A 692 11.64 -10.35 12.95
N PHE A 693 11.01 -10.76 14.01
CA PHE A 693 9.60 -11.10 14.03
C PHE A 693 8.77 -9.91 14.50
N ASP A 694 7.54 -9.85 14.00
CA ASP A 694 6.56 -8.87 14.44
C ASP A 694 6.02 -9.29 15.82
N PRO A 695 6.10 -8.44 16.85
CA PRO A 695 5.61 -8.77 18.19
C PRO A 695 4.10 -9.05 18.24
N SER A 696 3.34 -8.54 17.25
CA SER A 696 1.91 -8.82 17.10
C SER A 696 1.59 -10.16 16.44
N LYS A 697 2.61 -10.89 15.94
CA LYS A 697 2.47 -12.16 15.21
C LYS A 697 3.20 -13.29 15.94
N PRO A 698 2.84 -14.57 15.67
CA PRO A 698 3.54 -15.68 16.28
C PRO A 698 4.99 -15.77 15.82
N PHE A 699 5.85 -16.22 16.69
CA PHE A 699 7.25 -16.53 16.41
C PHE A 699 7.34 -17.76 15.48
N SER A 700 6.99 -17.56 14.20
CA SER A 700 6.98 -18.60 13.18
C SER A 700 7.30 -18.00 11.82
N LEU A 701 8.11 -18.70 11.03
CA LEU A 701 8.46 -18.31 9.66
C LEU A 701 7.24 -18.25 8.74
N ILE A 702 6.30 -19.16 8.94
CA ILE A 702 5.07 -19.22 8.16
C ILE A 702 3.89 -19.43 9.10
N PRO A 703 2.95 -18.49 9.20
CA PRO A 703 1.73 -18.69 9.98
C PRO A 703 0.95 -19.88 9.43
N ARG A 704 0.54 -20.81 10.28
CA ARG A 704 -0.38 -21.88 9.92
C ARG A 704 -1.69 -21.24 9.43
N GLY A 705 -1.99 -21.35 8.14
CA GLY A 705 -3.18 -20.77 7.53
C GLY A 705 -2.93 -19.62 6.54
N SER A 706 -1.69 -19.36 6.15
CA SER A 706 -1.41 -18.49 5.02
C SER A 706 -1.97 -19.12 3.74
N LEU A 707 -2.93 -18.45 3.13
CA LEU A 707 -3.64 -18.87 1.90
C LEU A 707 -2.80 -18.70 0.62
N GLN A 708 -1.49 -18.54 0.72
CA GLN A 708 -0.63 -18.58 -0.46
C GLN A 708 -0.13 -20.00 -0.67
N PRO A 709 -0.70 -20.75 -1.64
CA PRO A 709 -0.30 -22.15 -1.91
C PRO A 709 1.11 -22.26 -2.53
N GLU A 710 1.73 -21.13 -2.89
CA GLU A 710 2.99 -21.12 -3.62
C GLU A 710 4.24 -21.20 -2.75
N ILE A 711 4.11 -21.00 -1.42
CA ILE A 711 5.27 -21.03 -0.51
C ILE A 711 5.08 -22.11 0.54
N SER A 712 5.70 -23.26 0.33
CA SER A 712 5.74 -24.29 1.34
C SER A 712 6.74 -23.94 2.46
N SER A 713 6.38 -24.24 3.71
CA SER A 713 7.28 -24.10 4.86
C SER A 713 8.63 -24.77 4.62
N ASN A 714 8.61 -25.90 3.93
CA ASN A 714 9.82 -26.67 3.60
C ASN A 714 10.72 -25.92 2.63
N ASP A 715 10.18 -25.11 1.73
CA ASP A 715 10.98 -24.36 0.75
C ASP A 715 11.82 -23.26 1.43
N VAL A 716 11.21 -22.47 2.33
CA VAL A 716 11.94 -21.42 3.07
C VAL A 716 13.02 -22.01 3.96
N THR A 717 12.70 -23.08 4.69
CA THR A 717 13.66 -23.79 5.56
C THR A 717 14.79 -24.40 4.75
N SER A 718 14.50 -25.02 3.61
CA SER A 718 15.48 -25.60 2.71
C SER A 718 16.42 -24.53 2.14
N LYS A 719 15.89 -23.38 1.70
CA LYS A 719 16.68 -22.27 1.19
C LYS A 719 17.57 -21.66 2.27
N LEU A 720 17.08 -21.49 3.50
CA LEU A 720 17.91 -21.05 4.63
C LEU A 720 19.01 -22.05 4.96
N THR A 721 18.72 -23.35 4.94
CA THR A 721 19.73 -24.41 5.15
C THR A 721 20.79 -24.34 4.06
N LEU A 722 20.41 -24.21 2.80
CA LEU A 722 21.37 -24.05 1.70
C LEU A 722 22.21 -22.78 1.86
N LEU A 723 21.61 -21.68 2.32
CA LEU A 723 22.33 -20.43 2.57
C LEU A 723 23.41 -20.63 3.64
N THR A 724 23.09 -21.28 4.76
CA THR A 724 24.08 -21.54 5.84
C THR A 724 25.18 -22.51 5.42
N LEU A 725 24.85 -23.50 4.60
CA LEU A 725 25.86 -24.42 4.04
C LEU A 725 26.80 -23.69 3.09
N HIS A 726 26.30 -22.75 2.32
CA HIS A 726 27.12 -21.97 1.38
C HIS A 726 27.98 -20.91 2.10
N PHE A 727 27.44 -20.27 3.15
CA PHE A 727 28.13 -19.24 3.93
C PHE A 727 28.39 -19.69 5.37
N PRO A 728 29.43 -20.50 5.64
CA PRO A 728 29.70 -21.03 6.99
C PRO A 728 30.10 -19.97 8.02
N LYS A 729 30.48 -18.76 7.57
CA LYS A 729 30.78 -17.62 8.46
C LYS A 729 29.51 -16.86 8.88
N LEU A 730 28.42 -16.96 8.10
CA LEU A 730 27.18 -16.26 8.36
C LEU A 730 26.49 -16.79 9.59
N ARG A 731 26.13 -15.92 10.50
CA ARG A 731 25.35 -16.25 11.70
C ARG A 731 23.93 -15.78 11.53
N ILE A 732 22.97 -16.65 11.83
CA ILE A 732 21.54 -16.28 11.81
C ILE A 732 21.13 -16.03 13.25
N LEU A 733 20.56 -14.87 13.51
CA LEU A 733 19.98 -14.47 14.79
C LEU A 733 18.48 -14.23 14.62
N TRP A 734 17.72 -14.64 15.61
CA TRP A 734 16.26 -14.58 15.64
C TRP A 734 15.83 -13.67 16.77
N CYS A 735 15.17 -12.56 16.43
CA CYS A 735 14.70 -11.60 17.42
C CYS A 735 13.17 -11.51 17.40
N PRO A 736 12.50 -11.62 18.56
CA PRO A 736 11.04 -11.57 18.63
C PRO A 736 10.45 -10.16 18.46
N SER A 737 11.27 -9.12 18.61
CA SER A 737 10.83 -7.73 18.52
C SER A 737 12.04 -6.79 18.29
N PRO A 738 11.80 -5.56 17.81
CA PRO A 738 12.84 -4.53 17.71
C PRO A 738 13.49 -4.18 19.05
N HIS A 739 12.75 -4.26 20.16
CA HIS A 739 13.29 -4.07 21.52
C HIS A 739 14.35 -5.12 21.86
N ALA A 740 14.05 -6.38 21.58
CA ALA A 740 15.02 -7.48 21.78
C ALA A 740 16.22 -7.35 20.85
N THR A 741 16.02 -6.82 19.63
CA THR A 741 17.14 -6.51 18.71
C THR A 741 18.07 -5.44 19.28
N ALA A 742 17.52 -4.36 19.84
CA ALA A 742 18.32 -3.30 20.43
C ALA A 742 19.12 -3.81 21.66
N GLU A 743 18.54 -4.68 22.47
CA GLU A 743 19.18 -5.35 23.59
C GLU A 743 20.34 -6.26 23.13
N LEU A 744 20.08 -7.08 22.13
CA LEU A 744 21.07 -7.92 21.49
C LEU A 744 22.26 -7.11 20.94
N PHE A 745 22.01 -5.96 20.33
CA PHE A 745 23.07 -5.08 19.80
C PHE A 745 23.94 -4.53 20.92
N GLU A 746 23.34 -4.12 22.04
CA GLU A 746 24.07 -3.69 23.24
C GLU A 746 25.01 -4.79 23.74
N GLU A 747 24.53 -6.03 23.87
CA GLU A 747 25.33 -7.17 24.30
C GLU A 747 26.43 -7.55 23.28
N LEU A 748 26.15 -7.52 21.99
CA LEU A 748 27.13 -7.81 20.95
C LEU A 748 28.27 -6.78 20.88
N LYS A 749 28.02 -5.57 21.37
CA LYS A 749 29.04 -4.50 21.40
C LYS A 749 29.91 -4.47 22.63
N GLN A 750 29.50 -5.11 23.71
CA GLN A 750 30.24 -5.08 24.97
C GLN A 750 31.71 -5.50 24.79
N ASN A 751 32.63 -4.66 25.31
CA ASN A 751 34.05 -4.86 25.26
C ASN A 751 34.68 -5.05 23.88
N ARG A 752 34.05 -4.46 22.82
CA ARG A 752 34.56 -4.54 21.46
C ARG A 752 34.92 -3.16 20.91
N PRO A 753 35.85 -3.12 19.94
CA PRO A 753 36.23 -1.86 19.29
C PRO A 753 35.02 -1.21 18.60
N GLN A 754 35.05 0.12 18.56
CA GLN A 754 34.00 0.90 17.88
C GLN A 754 34.23 0.86 16.35
N PRO A 755 33.16 0.88 15.57
CA PRO A 755 33.25 0.96 14.12
C PRO A 755 33.62 2.38 13.69
N ASP A 756 34.24 2.48 12.51
CA ASP A 756 34.61 3.75 11.89
C ASP A 756 33.78 3.99 10.64
N ALA A 757 33.11 5.14 10.57
CA ALA A 757 32.18 5.45 9.47
C ALA A 757 32.88 5.69 8.14
N GLU A 758 34.08 6.27 8.15
CA GLU A 758 34.83 6.51 6.91
C GLU A 758 35.22 5.18 6.27
N THR A 759 35.69 4.23 7.07
CA THR A 759 36.01 2.88 6.61
C THR A 759 34.77 2.14 6.11
N ALA A 760 33.63 2.31 6.77
CA ALA A 760 32.40 1.66 6.37
C ALA A 760 31.84 2.21 5.04
N MET A 761 31.92 3.52 4.83
CA MET A 761 31.52 4.18 3.57
C MET A 761 32.47 3.86 2.40
N ALA A 762 33.76 3.63 2.68
CA ALA A 762 34.72 3.26 1.66
C ALA A 762 34.49 1.85 1.09
N ILE A 763 33.72 1.03 1.77
CA ILE A 763 33.31 -0.30 1.29
C ILE A 763 32.16 -0.11 0.29
N THR A 764 32.51 0.05 -0.99
CA THR A 764 31.56 0.00 -2.09
C THR A 764 31.52 -1.41 -2.66
N ALA A 765 30.36 -1.81 -3.21
CA ALA A 765 30.21 -3.14 -3.81
C ALA A 765 31.26 -3.40 -4.91
N ASP A 766 31.75 -2.32 -5.53
CA ASP A 766 32.73 -2.30 -6.61
C ASP A 766 34.12 -1.79 -6.18
N SER A 767 34.37 -1.46 -4.90
CA SER A 767 35.66 -0.87 -4.52
C SER A 767 36.76 -1.92 -4.48
N GLU A 768 37.81 -1.61 -5.20
CA GLU A 768 39.08 -2.37 -5.24
C GLU A 768 39.91 -2.24 -3.96
N ILE A 769 39.41 -1.51 -2.93
CA ILE A 769 40.14 -1.28 -1.68
C ILE A 769 39.91 -2.48 -0.76
N LEU A 770 40.68 -3.52 -1.00
CA LEU A 770 40.80 -4.66 -0.09
C LEU A 770 41.67 -4.26 1.10
N PRO A 771 41.32 -4.66 2.35
CA PRO A 771 42.25 -4.61 3.46
C PRO A 771 43.52 -5.36 3.06
N GLU A 772 44.69 -4.89 3.51
CA GLU A 772 46.02 -5.41 3.12
C GLU A 772 46.22 -6.93 3.21
N SER A 773 45.28 -7.67 3.84
CA SER A 773 45.31 -9.14 3.97
C SER A 773 44.78 -9.88 2.74
N ASP A 774 43.98 -9.24 1.85
CA ASP A 774 43.39 -9.89 0.69
C ASP A 774 43.75 -9.15 -0.62
N LYS A 775 44.93 -9.43 -1.14
CA LYS A 775 45.51 -8.83 -2.37
C LYS A 775 44.83 -9.27 -3.68
N TYR A 776 43.65 -9.89 -3.65
CA TYR A 776 43.07 -10.50 -4.86
C TYR A 776 41.76 -9.81 -5.28
N ASN A 777 41.66 -9.47 -6.57
CA ASN A 777 40.42 -9.02 -7.19
C ASN A 777 39.35 -10.12 -7.06
N PRO A 778 38.15 -9.81 -6.53
CA PRO A 778 37.08 -10.80 -6.36
C PRO A 778 36.59 -11.43 -7.66
N GLY A 779 36.57 -10.68 -8.77
CA GLY A 779 36.13 -11.19 -10.06
C GLY A 779 36.85 -12.45 -10.54
N PRO A 780 38.20 -12.48 -10.56
CA PRO A 780 38.96 -13.68 -10.84
C PRO A 780 38.73 -14.83 -9.84
N GLN A 781 38.58 -14.53 -8.57
CA GLN A 781 38.27 -15.51 -7.55
C GLN A 781 36.90 -16.17 -7.77
N ASP A 782 35.87 -15.40 -8.02
CA ASP A 782 34.52 -15.90 -8.30
C ASP A 782 34.48 -16.71 -9.61
N PHE A 783 35.29 -16.33 -10.60
CA PHE A 783 35.42 -17.06 -11.84
C PHE A 783 36.12 -18.40 -11.62
N LEU A 784 37.24 -18.42 -10.88
CA LEU A 784 37.99 -19.64 -10.58
C LEU A 784 37.18 -20.63 -9.74
N LEU A 785 36.40 -20.15 -8.77
CA LEU A 785 35.53 -21.02 -7.94
C LEU A 785 34.41 -21.72 -8.73
N LYS A 786 34.09 -21.22 -9.93
CA LYS A 786 33.12 -21.88 -10.85
C LYS A 786 33.75 -22.99 -11.67
N MET A 787 35.09 -23.09 -11.68
CA MET A 787 35.79 -24.15 -12.43
C MET A 787 35.78 -25.49 -11.66
N PRO A 788 35.55 -26.62 -12.34
CA PRO A 788 35.62 -27.94 -11.72
C PRO A 788 37.02 -28.21 -11.10
N GLY A 789 37.02 -28.76 -9.91
CA GLY A 789 38.24 -29.05 -9.16
C GLY A 789 38.80 -27.86 -8.35
N VAL A 790 38.26 -26.64 -8.53
CA VAL A 790 38.65 -25.48 -7.72
C VAL A 790 37.65 -25.31 -6.57
N ASN A 791 38.15 -25.11 -5.36
CA ASN A 791 37.37 -24.85 -4.16
C ASN A 791 37.98 -23.71 -3.35
N THR A 792 37.29 -23.22 -2.32
CA THR A 792 37.73 -22.08 -1.50
C THR A 792 39.11 -22.30 -0.83
N LYS A 793 39.55 -23.52 -0.63
CA LYS A 793 40.86 -23.84 0.00
C LYS A 793 42.00 -23.76 -1.01
N ASN A 794 41.81 -24.23 -2.24
CA ASN A 794 42.86 -24.30 -3.25
C ASN A 794 42.85 -23.11 -4.24
N CYS A 795 41.77 -22.34 -4.32
CA CYS A 795 41.65 -21.16 -5.16
C CYS A 795 42.74 -20.15 -4.85
N ARG A 796 43.04 -19.88 -3.57
CA ARG A 796 44.06 -18.94 -3.14
C ARG A 796 45.46 -19.37 -3.58
N ALA A 797 45.78 -20.67 -3.45
CA ALA A 797 47.04 -21.21 -3.94
C ALA A 797 47.18 -21.03 -5.46
N LEU A 798 46.07 -21.22 -6.20
CA LEU A 798 46.06 -21.00 -7.64
C LEU A 798 46.32 -19.54 -7.99
N MET A 799 45.65 -18.58 -7.34
CA MET A 799 45.80 -17.13 -7.57
C MET A 799 47.21 -16.62 -7.17
N THR A 800 47.90 -17.29 -6.25
CA THR A 800 49.27 -16.92 -5.85
C THR A 800 50.29 -17.31 -6.92
N HIS A 801 50.07 -18.43 -7.60
CA HIS A 801 51.03 -18.98 -8.57
C HIS A 801 50.72 -18.58 -10.01
N VAL A 802 49.49 -18.17 -10.33
CA VAL A 802 49.05 -17.88 -11.69
C VAL A 802 48.62 -16.40 -11.78
N LYS A 803 49.23 -15.64 -12.68
CA LYS A 803 48.98 -14.19 -12.81
C LYS A 803 47.79 -13.89 -13.71
N SER A 804 47.49 -14.74 -14.65
CA SER A 804 46.39 -14.56 -15.63
C SER A 804 45.76 -15.91 -16.00
N ILE A 805 44.53 -15.84 -16.57
CA ILE A 805 43.84 -17.01 -17.11
C ILE A 805 44.65 -17.62 -18.27
N ALA A 806 45.38 -16.81 -19.03
CA ALA A 806 46.25 -17.29 -20.11
C ALA A 806 47.36 -18.17 -19.54
N ASP A 807 47.99 -17.75 -18.44
CA ASP A 807 49.02 -18.57 -17.76
C ASP A 807 48.43 -19.86 -17.20
N LEU A 808 47.18 -19.83 -16.69
CA LEU A 808 46.49 -21.02 -16.19
C LEU A 808 46.31 -22.10 -17.29
N VAL A 809 45.99 -21.66 -18.51
CA VAL A 809 45.79 -22.54 -19.66
C VAL A 809 47.10 -23.21 -20.12
N THR A 810 48.23 -22.58 -19.87
CA THR A 810 49.55 -23.13 -20.28
C THR A 810 50.15 -24.14 -19.28
N LEU A 811 49.57 -24.23 -18.07
CA LEU A 811 50.07 -25.14 -17.04
C LEU A 811 49.82 -26.63 -17.37
N SER A 812 50.82 -27.44 -17.15
CA SER A 812 50.67 -28.89 -17.27
C SER A 812 49.89 -29.50 -16.10
N LYS A 813 49.35 -30.70 -16.33
CA LYS A 813 48.60 -31.43 -15.31
C LYS A 813 49.42 -31.68 -14.03
N ASP A 814 50.71 -31.92 -14.15
CA ASP A 814 51.57 -32.16 -13.00
C ASP A 814 51.84 -30.87 -12.19
N GLU A 815 51.96 -29.73 -12.87
CA GLU A 815 52.09 -28.43 -12.21
C GLU A 815 50.82 -28.05 -11.47
N LEU A 816 49.67 -28.24 -12.12
CA LEU A 816 48.36 -28.03 -11.48
C LEU A 816 48.17 -28.95 -10.25
N SER A 817 48.66 -30.20 -10.32
CA SER A 817 48.62 -31.12 -9.17
C SER A 817 49.45 -30.65 -8.00
N LYS A 818 50.63 -30.06 -8.25
CA LYS A 818 51.49 -29.46 -7.22
C LYS A 818 50.83 -28.22 -6.59
N ILE A 819 50.21 -27.34 -7.37
CA ILE A 819 49.60 -26.09 -6.92
C ILE A 819 48.33 -26.41 -6.11
N LEU A 820 47.47 -27.28 -6.62
CA LEU A 820 46.16 -27.63 -6.01
C LEU A 820 46.30 -28.62 -4.84
N GLY A 821 47.45 -29.27 -4.70
CA GLY A 821 47.70 -30.31 -3.65
C GLY A 821 46.82 -31.56 -3.80
N ASN A 822 46.12 -31.71 -4.93
CA ASN A 822 45.26 -32.87 -5.18
C ASN A 822 45.22 -33.22 -6.65
N ALA A 823 45.69 -34.42 -7.02
CA ALA A 823 45.77 -34.91 -8.40
C ALA A 823 44.36 -35.07 -9.07
N ALA A 824 43.33 -35.41 -8.29
CA ALA A 824 41.96 -35.52 -8.79
C ALA A 824 41.39 -34.17 -9.20
N ASN A 825 41.58 -33.14 -8.37
CA ASN A 825 41.16 -31.76 -8.66
C ASN A 825 41.92 -31.18 -9.85
N ALA A 826 43.23 -31.44 -9.94
CA ALA A 826 44.08 -31.02 -11.08
C ALA A 826 43.61 -31.68 -12.40
N THR A 827 43.24 -32.95 -12.35
CA THR A 827 42.71 -33.63 -13.50
C THR A 827 41.38 -33.04 -13.98
N GLN A 828 40.47 -32.76 -13.05
CA GLN A 828 39.18 -32.12 -13.37
C GLN A 828 39.36 -30.74 -13.99
N LEU A 829 40.25 -29.92 -13.40
CA LEU A 829 40.53 -28.58 -13.91
C LEU A 829 41.20 -28.63 -15.28
N PHE A 830 42.23 -29.46 -15.44
CA PHE A 830 42.95 -29.65 -16.69
C PHE A 830 42.03 -30.15 -17.81
N GLU A 831 41.22 -31.16 -17.56
CA GLU A 831 40.24 -31.63 -18.52
C GLU A 831 39.21 -30.58 -18.89
N PHE A 832 38.72 -29.81 -17.94
CA PHE A 832 37.78 -28.72 -18.20
C PHE A 832 38.36 -27.64 -19.14
N ILE A 833 39.65 -27.28 -18.94
CA ILE A 833 40.32 -26.25 -19.75
C ILE A 833 40.67 -26.77 -21.16
N HIS A 834 41.09 -28.00 -21.30
CA HIS A 834 41.64 -28.52 -22.56
C HIS A 834 40.71 -29.41 -23.36
N LEU A 835 39.54 -29.81 -22.79
CA LEU A 835 38.61 -30.71 -23.51
C LEU A 835 37.82 -29.90 -24.55
N THR A 836 37.85 -30.36 -25.77
CA THR A 836 37.01 -29.76 -26.82
C THR A 836 35.53 -30.09 -26.58
N TYR A 837 34.63 -29.25 -27.06
CA TYR A 837 33.18 -29.46 -26.92
C TYR A 837 32.71 -30.83 -27.50
N ALA A 838 33.31 -31.24 -28.61
CA ALA A 838 33.01 -32.51 -29.23
C ALA A 838 33.40 -33.72 -28.37
N GLU A 839 34.59 -33.67 -27.71
CA GLU A 839 35.07 -34.70 -26.79
C GLU A 839 34.26 -34.76 -25.48
N ALA A 840 33.86 -33.60 -24.98
CA ALA A 840 32.97 -33.48 -23.81
C ALA A 840 31.62 -34.14 -24.07
N LEU A 841 31.03 -33.93 -25.25
CA LEU A 841 29.79 -34.59 -25.70
C LEU A 841 29.95 -36.11 -25.86
N ALA A 842 31.12 -36.57 -26.34
CA ALA A 842 31.39 -37.99 -26.48
C ALA A 842 31.52 -38.68 -25.10
N LYS A 843 32.23 -38.08 -24.15
CA LYS A 843 32.33 -38.55 -22.75
C LYS A 843 30.99 -38.54 -22.01
N GLY A 844 30.09 -37.57 -22.28
CA GLY A 844 28.77 -37.48 -21.66
C GLY A 844 27.79 -38.59 -22.13
N LYS A 845 27.99 -39.12 -23.33
CA LYS A 845 27.19 -40.22 -23.86
C LYS A 845 27.63 -41.62 -23.34
N SER A 846 28.83 -41.75 -22.81
CA SER A 846 29.33 -43.01 -22.26
C SER A 846 28.99 -43.23 -20.77
N LYS A 847 28.39 -42.22 -20.11
CA LYS A 847 27.97 -42.27 -18.68
C LYS A 847 26.45 -42.35 -18.48
N ARG A 848 25.66 -42.51 -19.57
CA ARG A 848 24.21 -42.79 -19.46
C ARG A 848 23.89 -44.23 -19.74
#